data_e1e7d44bfb93928b2bedbc0aa03f690a
#
_entry.id   e1e7d44bfb93928b2bedbc0aa03f690a
#
_cell.length_a   1.000
_cell.length_b   1.000
_cell.length_c   1.000
_cell.angle_alpha   90.00
_cell.angle_beta   90.00
_cell.angle_gamma   90.00
#
_symmetry.space_group_name_H-M   'P 1'
#
loop_
_entity.id
_entity.type
_entity.pdbx_description
1 polymer ?
#
loop_
_entity_poly.entity_id
_entity_poly.type
_entity_poly.pdbx_seq_one_letter_code
_entity_poly.pdbx_strand_id
1 'polypeptide(L)'
;MAPTLAAVVVAGTLLTTPAAQGLTSVPTTTGDSWNVHDSAIPGLDTGSVRNTAANALQGFGGLRVRVRGGKSPLNGILLRGFGITNDGRDTFTTSRGVEVDGVVVQRELRLNGSESYGRFFDSFTNTRRTPIKIDIAFGGQLGYGTGVNRAVLAGTSSGDDTITDADSWASWYSPSSGGGSASQNGPSATVVGTPGRAEAFKTLGNFLRDPFRNPLPTTGDEANHPGLVSQLVIKPGETASLAHFVVTGRSEVRALAGNPIPAAGTEVAAVQSRAADLAVSPDLAGLSTGEVCSVVNFDPRALGVRPKTCARTTYNAIRVPVAGATPAESLVTTSPYDVVGKSIEQLTADMEAGATDAQQITRAYLDRIAAYDRGPFGLHAVLAVAPDAMRQAKAADAARKRGDKRPLLGIPILVKDIIDTKDMPTTGGSLLFDGWTPQNDAWQVQKLRESGAIILGKANLSKFANSGHFSESDYGQVWNAFDNSRSSIGSSGGSAVALASSFAAAVMGTQSGDSLWGPAGAASLYSLRGTDGMQSSAGTMPLALIQDYVGFMGQSVGDLASLLDVAAVDNPEDVLDNVANGHRPADWTAELSKDALRGKVIGVPAHAFDDPFGSTETSDALRAKFAVFEKAGATIKDIPVAPAAPSMGDLGSVWSEGNYEGWKQWLEAHPDSPVGLDQLTRASSGWTEEEQRAVEAVRVDYRNRLAAWMDDNGVDVVLYPTELSDVHLNDSSGNSFGRRDPQSSDAGVPTMIFPAGVNTHDQVVGFQLQGKAFQDAELLGFAYAYEAVDNGRVLPSIAPALKYDKHASPRAIAPMDPLADRHATVRDRTREARVS
;
A
#
# COMPACT_ATOMS: atom_id res chain seq x y z
N MET A 1 50.30 -32.20 -30.92
CA MET A 1 49.00 -32.87 -30.72
C MET A 1 48.37 -32.33 -29.48
N ALA A 2 47.47 -31.40 -29.60
CA ALA A 2 46.69 -30.82 -28.51
C ALA A 2 45.32 -31.48 -28.47
N PRO A 3 44.77 -31.86 -27.31
CA PRO A 3 43.41 -32.35 -27.25
C PRO A 3 42.40 -31.20 -27.15
N THR A 4 41.44 -31.26 -28.03
CA THR A 4 40.24 -30.42 -28.08
C THR A 4 39.37 -30.68 -26.85
N LEU A 5 39.15 -29.69 -26.01
CA LEU A 5 38.08 -29.70 -25.01
C LEU A 5 36.75 -29.42 -25.67
N ALA A 6 35.85 -30.40 -25.65
CA ALA A 6 34.47 -30.22 -25.99
C ALA A 6 33.75 -29.59 -24.79
N ALA A 7 33.23 -28.38 -25.01
CA ALA A 7 32.32 -27.72 -24.06
C ALA A 7 30.96 -28.42 -24.08
N VAL A 8 30.60 -29.09 -23.02
CA VAL A 8 29.24 -29.57 -22.76
C VAL A 8 28.42 -28.38 -22.30
N VAL A 9 27.57 -27.86 -23.16
CA VAL A 9 26.52 -26.90 -22.78
C VAL A 9 25.46 -27.70 -22.03
N VAL A 10 25.47 -27.63 -20.71
CA VAL A 10 24.34 -28.02 -19.89
C VAL A 10 23.28 -26.93 -20.03
N ALA A 11 22.26 -27.21 -20.83
CA ALA A 11 21.04 -26.42 -20.83
C ALA A 11 20.37 -26.60 -19.47
N GLY A 12 20.71 -25.71 -18.53
CA GLY A 12 19.95 -25.55 -17.31
C GLY A 12 18.57 -25.02 -17.68
N THR A 13 17.56 -25.86 -17.55
CA THR A 13 16.17 -25.41 -17.46
C THR A 13 16.09 -24.51 -16.24
N LEU A 14 16.10 -23.21 -16.49
CA LEU A 14 15.65 -22.22 -15.54
C LEU A 14 14.21 -22.60 -15.19
N LEU A 15 14.03 -23.23 -14.05
CA LEU A 15 12.75 -23.27 -13.37
C LEU A 15 12.39 -21.79 -13.12
N THR A 16 11.61 -21.23 -14.00
CA THR A 16 10.95 -19.96 -13.76
C THR A 16 10.06 -20.19 -12.54
N THR A 17 10.51 -19.74 -11.39
CA THR A 17 9.60 -19.50 -10.27
C THR A 17 8.42 -18.72 -10.81
N PRO A 18 7.16 -19.13 -10.54
CA PRO A 18 6.02 -18.35 -10.98
C PRO A 18 6.23 -16.93 -10.46
N ALA A 19 6.16 -15.97 -11.37
CA ALA A 19 6.30 -14.57 -11.03
C ALA A 19 5.24 -14.24 -9.97
N ALA A 20 5.72 -13.96 -8.79
CA ALA A 20 4.90 -13.56 -7.65
C ALA A 20 4.55 -12.08 -7.78
N GLN A 21 4.04 -11.64 -8.91
CA GLN A 21 3.43 -10.32 -9.12
C GLN A 21 2.81 -10.35 -10.51
N GLY A 22 1.51 -10.11 -10.58
CA GLY A 22 0.76 -10.12 -11.81
C GLY A 22 1.03 -8.90 -12.69
N LEU A 23 2.27 -8.76 -13.14
CA LEU A 23 2.65 -7.81 -14.17
C LEU A 23 3.04 -8.61 -15.42
N THR A 24 2.17 -8.64 -16.42
CA THR A 24 2.56 -9.21 -17.70
C THR A 24 3.54 -8.27 -18.38
N SER A 25 4.69 -8.82 -18.79
CA SER A 25 5.76 -8.08 -19.46
C SER A 25 5.67 -8.26 -20.98
N VAL A 26 5.65 -7.15 -21.71
CA VAL A 26 5.70 -7.13 -23.16
C VAL A 26 7.03 -6.48 -23.60
N PRO A 27 7.97 -7.26 -24.18
CA PRO A 27 9.26 -6.73 -24.58
C PRO A 27 9.14 -5.75 -25.75
N THR A 28 10.05 -4.76 -25.78
CA THR A 28 10.20 -3.83 -26.91
C THR A 28 11.39 -4.18 -27.77
N THR A 29 11.44 -3.65 -28.98
CA THR A 29 12.60 -3.81 -29.88
C THR A 29 13.83 -3.04 -29.42
N THR A 30 13.69 -2.10 -28.48
CA THR A 30 14.79 -1.33 -27.90
C THR A 30 15.47 -2.02 -26.72
N GLY A 31 15.03 -3.25 -26.38
CA GLY A 31 15.55 -4.01 -25.24
C GLY A 31 14.95 -3.63 -23.89
N ASP A 32 13.89 -2.88 -23.91
CA ASP A 32 13.06 -2.49 -22.78
C ASP A 32 11.81 -3.37 -22.68
N SER A 33 10.97 -3.17 -21.66
CA SER A 33 9.69 -3.86 -21.53
C SER A 33 8.62 -2.97 -20.92
N TRP A 34 7.41 -3.16 -21.42
CA TRP A 34 6.20 -2.64 -20.78
C TRP A 34 5.65 -3.70 -19.83
N ASN A 35 5.42 -3.32 -18.59
CA ASN A 35 4.77 -4.15 -17.60
C ASN A 35 3.37 -3.58 -17.35
N VAL A 36 2.36 -4.43 -17.46
CA VAL A 36 0.95 -4.06 -17.26
C VAL A 36 0.45 -4.55 -15.94
N HIS A 37 -0.25 -3.71 -15.19
CA HIS A 37 -0.98 -4.12 -13.99
C HIS A 37 -2.25 -4.88 -14.39
N ASP A 38 -2.09 -6.16 -14.65
CA ASP A 38 -3.12 -7.11 -15.08
C ASP A 38 -3.31 -8.28 -14.11
N SER A 39 -2.92 -8.10 -12.87
CA SER A 39 -3.04 -9.15 -11.86
C SER A 39 -4.48 -9.63 -11.73
N ALA A 40 -4.70 -10.89 -12.01
CA ALA A 40 -5.98 -11.56 -11.76
C ALA A 40 -6.24 -11.81 -10.27
N ILE A 41 -5.25 -11.56 -9.42
CA ILE A 41 -5.40 -11.59 -7.97
C ILE A 41 -6.16 -10.33 -7.56
N PRO A 42 -7.15 -10.42 -6.64
CA PRO A 42 -7.87 -9.23 -6.22
C PRO A 42 -6.91 -8.11 -5.85
N GLY A 43 -6.84 -7.09 -6.65
CA GLY A 43 -6.10 -5.97 -6.21
C GLY A 43 -5.42 -5.11 -7.27
N LEU A 44 -4.67 -5.60 -8.19
CA LEU A 44 -3.81 -4.76 -9.03
C LEU A 44 -4.07 -4.95 -10.54
N ASP A 45 -5.32 -4.86 -10.94
CA ASP A 45 -5.76 -4.96 -12.32
C ASP A 45 -6.26 -3.63 -12.90
N THR A 46 -5.54 -2.56 -12.61
CA THR A 46 -5.85 -1.21 -13.10
C THR A 46 -5.62 -1.04 -14.61
N GLY A 47 -4.79 -1.90 -15.20
CA GLY A 47 -4.31 -1.77 -16.57
C GLY A 47 -3.34 -0.62 -16.78
N SER A 48 -2.85 0.03 -15.73
CA SER A 48 -1.76 0.99 -15.83
C SER A 48 -0.44 0.30 -16.19
N VAL A 49 0.54 1.06 -16.67
CA VAL A 49 1.77 0.51 -17.22
C VAL A 49 3.01 1.02 -16.51
N ARG A 50 4.03 0.18 -16.48
CA ARG A 50 5.40 0.54 -16.10
C ARG A 50 6.35 0.26 -17.26
N ASN A 51 7.31 1.15 -17.47
CA ASN A 51 8.48 0.86 -18.29
C ASN A 51 9.71 0.78 -17.38
N THR A 52 10.18 -0.42 -17.08
CA THR A 52 11.15 -0.67 -16.02
C THR A 52 12.56 -0.26 -16.38
N ALA A 53 12.99 -0.44 -17.61
CA ALA A 53 14.36 -0.15 -17.99
C ALA A 53 14.62 1.34 -18.23
N ALA A 54 13.63 2.04 -18.79
CA ALA A 54 13.69 3.50 -18.94
C ALA A 54 13.38 4.24 -17.64
N ASN A 55 12.94 3.53 -16.61
CA ASN A 55 12.45 4.07 -15.34
C ASN A 55 11.43 5.21 -15.56
N ALA A 56 10.48 4.95 -16.48
CA ALA A 56 9.40 5.85 -16.85
C ALA A 56 8.05 5.17 -16.67
N LEU A 57 6.99 5.94 -16.58
CA LEU A 57 5.62 5.45 -16.51
C LEU A 57 5.40 4.43 -15.36
N GLN A 58 5.76 4.79 -14.15
CA GLN A 58 5.65 3.92 -12.98
C GLN A 58 4.20 3.86 -12.45
N GLY A 59 3.32 3.18 -13.18
CA GLY A 59 1.88 3.15 -12.90
C GLY A 59 1.12 4.26 -13.62
N PHE A 60 1.44 4.52 -14.89
CA PHE A 60 0.75 5.50 -15.73
C PHE A 60 -0.35 4.86 -16.57
N GLY A 61 -1.39 5.64 -16.88
CA GLY A 61 -2.56 5.17 -17.62
C GLY A 61 -3.68 4.65 -16.71
N GLY A 62 -3.59 4.91 -15.41
CA GLY A 62 -4.69 4.68 -14.46
C GLY A 62 -5.93 5.50 -14.83
N LEU A 63 -7.11 5.04 -14.40
CA LEU A 63 -8.40 5.65 -14.73
C LEU A 63 -9.18 5.98 -13.47
N ARG A 64 -9.64 7.24 -13.35
CA ARG A 64 -10.63 7.66 -12.35
C ARG A 64 -11.89 8.14 -13.06
N VAL A 65 -13.04 7.72 -12.60
CA VAL A 65 -14.34 8.10 -13.16
C VAL A 65 -15.22 8.70 -12.06
N ARG A 66 -15.64 9.94 -12.23
CA ARG A 66 -16.54 10.62 -11.31
C ARG A 66 -17.89 10.86 -11.97
N VAL A 67 -18.91 10.15 -11.51
CA VAL A 67 -20.30 10.41 -11.86
C VAL A 67 -20.82 11.55 -10.98
N ARG A 68 -21.32 12.63 -11.58
CA ARG A 68 -21.79 13.80 -10.82
C ARG A 68 -23.01 13.45 -9.98
N GLY A 69 -22.88 13.64 -8.66
CA GLY A 69 -23.89 13.25 -7.67
C GLY A 69 -23.95 11.75 -7.39
N GLY A 70 -22.95 10.99 -7.85
CA GLY A 70 -22.76 9.57 -7.54
C GLY A 70 -22.42 9.33 -6.07
N LYS A 71 -22.75 8.12 -5.60
CA LYS A 71 -22.54 7.69 -4.20
C LYS A 71 -21.74 6.40 -4.10
N SER A 72 -21.31 5.83 -5.23
CA SER A 72 -20.48 4.61 -5.25
C SER A 72 -19.17 4.87 -4.52
N PRO A 73 -18.65 3.92 -3.71
CA PRO A 73 -17.30 3.99 -3.15
C PRO A 73 -16.20 4.09 -4.22
N LEU A 74 -16.49 3.69 -5.46
CA LEU A 74 -15.56 3.79 -6.59
C LEU A 74 -15.62 5.16 -7.30
N ASN A 75 -16.52 6.04 -6.89
CA ASN A 75 -16.77 7.31 -7.57
C ASN A 75 -15.62 8.30 -7.36
N GLY A 76 -14.78 8.46 -8.37
CA GLY A 76 -13.63 9.39 -8.35
C GLY A 76 -12.31 8.78 -7.87
N ILE A 77 -12.30 7.52 -7.42
CA ILE A 77 -11.06 6.83 -7.06
C ILE A 77 -10.43 6.11 -8.27
N LEU A 78 -9.19 5.65 -8.11
CA LEU A 78 -8.51 4.82 -9.11
C LEU A 78 -9.29 3.51 -9.32
N LEU A 79 -9.77 3.29 -10.55
CA LEU A 79 -10.56 2.11 -10.87
C LEU A 79 -9.68 0.85 -10.96
N ARG A 80 -10.23 -0.23 -10.46
CA ARG A 80 -9.70 -1.60 -10.45
C ARG A 80 -10.85 -2.59 -10.59
N GLY A 81 -10.56 -3.87 -10.57
CA GLY A 81 -11.58 -4.92 -10.64
C GLY A 81 -12.01 -5.25 -12.08
N PHE A 82 -11.21 -4.82 -13.06
CA PHE A 82 -11.46 -5.09 -14.46
C PHE A 82 -11.27 -6.56 -14.85
N GLY A 83 -10.48 -7.33 -14.07
CA GLY A 83 -10.09 -8.69 -14.45
C GLY A 83 -9.37 -8.71 -15.78
N ILE A 84 -8.36 -7.85 -15.94
CA ILE A 84 -7.61 -7.68 -17.17
C ILE A 84 -6.87 -8.97 -17.52
N THR A 85 -7.00 -9.40 -18.78
CA THR A 85 -6.35 -10.60 -19.30
C THR A 85 -5.59 -10.29 -20.57
N ASN A 86 -4.39 -10.87 -20.71
CA ASN A 86 -3.56 -10.75 -21.91
C ASN A 86 -3.93 -11.82 -22.95
N ASP A 87 -3.93 -11.46 -24.23
CA ASP A 87 -4.17 -12.40 -25.37
C ASP A 87 -2.96 -13.30 -25.67
N GLY A 88 -1.90 -13.19 -24.90
CA GLY A 88 -0.63 -13.88 -25.11
C GLY A 88 0.34 -13.12 -26.02
N ARG A 89 0.04 -11.88 -26.37
CA ARG A 89 0.88 -11.01 -27.23
C ARG A 89 0.96 -9.59 -26.67
N ASP A 90 0.18 -8.69 -27.23
CA ASP A 90 0.26 -7.25 -27.00
C ASP A 90 -1.05 -6.61 -26.54
N THR A 91 -2.13 -7.38 -26.48
CA THR A 91 -3.48 -6.87 -26.19
C THR A 91 -4.00 -7.39 -24.86
N PHE A 92 -4.51 -6.47 -24.05
CA PHE A 92 -5.06 -6.70 -22.71
C PHE A 92 -6.50 -6.24 -22.70
N THR A 93 -7.42 -7.11 -22.30
CA THR A 93 -8.85 -6.82 -22.29
C THR A 93 -9.48 -7.09 -20.96
N THR A 94 -10.53 -6.34 -20.65
CA THR A 94 -11.37 -6.51 -19.46
C THR A 94 -12.16 -7.81 -19.53
N SER A 95 -12.10 -8.66 -18.49
CA SER A 95 -12.98 -9.82 -18.36
C SER A 95 -14.30 -9.50 -17.63
N ARG A 96 -14.39 -8.35 -16.99
CA ARG A 96 -15.61 -7.82 -16.38
C ARG A 96 -15.65 -6.31 -16.47
N GLY A 97 -16.85 -5.75 -16.59
CA GLY A 97 -17.10 -4.32 -16.52
C GLY A 97 -17.15 -3.85 -15.08
N VAL A 98 -16.61 -2.67 -14.79
CA VAL A 98 -16.71 -2.01 -13.47
C VAL A 98 -17.84 -1.01 -13.50
N GLU A 99 -18.84 -1.15 -12.61
CA GLU A 99 -19.97 -0.25 -12.54
C GLU A 99 -19.73 0.86 -11.51
N VAL A 100 -19.87 2.10 -11.93
CA VAL A 100 -19.79 3.30 -11.10
C VAL A 100 -21.06 4.11 -11.28
N ASP A 101 -21.98 4.06 -10.31
CA ASP A 101 -23.22 4.86 -10.29
C ASP A 101 -24.00 4.84 -11.63
N GLY A 102 -24.18 3.66 -12.22
CA GLY A 102 -24.92 3.47 -13.47
C GLY A 102 -24.11 3.72 -14.75
N VAL A 103 -22.80 3.84 -14.63
CA VAL A 103 -21.86 3.81 -15.75
C VAL A 103 -21.05 2.54 -15.68
N VAL A 104 -21.12 1.70 -16.70
CA VAL A 104 -20.25 0.52 -16.84
C VAL A 104 -19.01 0.92 -17.61
N VAL A 105 -17.85 0.71 -16.99
CA VAL A 105 -16.52 1.02 -17.53
C VAL A 105 -15.85 -0.28 -17.95
N GLN A 106 -15.29 -0.32 -19.15
CA GLN A 106 -14.46 -1.40 -19.66
C GLN A 106 -13.21 -0.82 -20.29
N ARG A 107 -12.13 -1.57 -20.29
CA ARG A 107 -10.81 -1.14 -20.76
C ARG A 107 -10.21 -2.17 -21.70
N GLU A 108 -9.58 -1.70 -22.79
CA GLU A 108 -8.62 -2.44 -23.57
C GLU A 108 -7.31 -1.66 -23.62
N LEU A 109 -6.20 -2.36 -23.45
CA LEU A 109 -4.87 -1.81 -23.67
C LEU A 109 -4.18 -2.62 -24.76
N ARG A 110 -3.60 -1.95 -25.75
CA ARG A 110 -2.73 -2.57 -26.75
C ARG A 110 -1.37 -1.91 -26.76
N LEU A 111 -0.32 -2.70 -26.64
CA LEU A 111 1.06 -2.24 -26.63
C LEU A 111 1.73 -2.46 -27.99
N ASN A 112 2.36 -1.42 -28.53
CA ASN A 112 3.20 -1.54 -29.71
C ASN A 112 4.68 -1.49 -29.29
N GLY A 113 5.28 -2.67 -29.11
CA GLY A 113 6.67 -2.79 -28.69
C GLY A 113 7.68 -2.30 -29.73
N SER A 114 7.32 -2.27 -31.02
CA SER A 114 8.22 -1.81 -32.12
C SER A 114 8.32 -0.28 -32.18
N GLU A 115 7.29 0.43 -31.71
CA GLU A 115 7.19 1.89 -31.79
C GLU A 115 7.06 2.56 -30.42
N SER A 116 7.22 1.80 -29.36
CA SER A 116 7.26 2.23 -27.96
C SER A 116 6.07 3.10 -27.54
N TYR A 117 4.85 2.66 -27.89
CA TYR A 117 3.63 3.27 -27.37
C TYR A 117 2.57 2.24 -26.95
N GLY A 118 1.67 2.65 -26.07
CA GLY A 118 0.47 1.92 -25.69
C GLY A 118 -0.79 2.70 -26.03
N ARG A 119 -1.81 2.01 -26.59
CA ARG A 119 -3.16 2.54 -26.79
C ARG A 119 -4.04 2.06 -25.65
N PHE A 120 -4.66 2.98 -24.95
CA PHE A 120 -5.74 2.74 -24.00
C PHE A 120 -7.08 3.06 -24.67
N PHE A 121 -7.99 2.11 -24.68
CA PHE A 121 -9.34 2.26 -25.18
C PHE A 121 -10.30 2.00 -24.02
N ASP A 122 -10.85 3.09 -23.49
CA ASP A 122 -11.77 3.07 -22.34
C ASP A 122 -13.20 3.36 -22.82
N SER A 123 -14.14 2.47 -22.53
CA SER A 123 -15.54 2.62 -22.90
C SER A 123 -16.43 2.80 -21.67
N PHE A 124 -17.38 3.72 -21.80
CA PHE A 124 -18.31 4.15 -20.75
C PHE A 124 -19.74 3.98 -21.24
N THR A 125 -20.48 3.05 -20.65
CA THR A 125 -21.87 2.75 -21.04
C THR A 125 -22.84 3.22 -19.97
N ASN A 126 -23.79 4.08 -20.34
CA ASN A 126 -24.84 4.54 -19.45
C ASN A 126 -25.95 3.48 -19.36
N THR A 127 -26.13 2.88 -18.19
CA THR A 127 -27.19 1.89 -17.92
C THR A 127 -28.46 2.50 -17.31
N ARG A 128 -28.43 3.79 -16.98
CA ARG A 128 -29.60 4.52 -16.45
C ARG A 128 -30.57 4.92 -17.57
N ARG A 129 -31.78 5.27 -17.16
CA ARG A 129 -32.83 5.78 -18.07
C ARG A 129 -32.73 7.28 -18.33
N THR A 130 -31.76 7.94 -17.75
CA THR A 130 -31.51 9.40 -17.90
C THR A 130 -30.07 9.63 -18.36
N PRO A 131 -29.79 10.73 -19.06
CA PRO A 131 -28.40 11.11 -19.37
C PRO A 131 -27.53 11.21 -18.13
N ILE A 132 -26.29 10.73 -18.21
CA ILE A 132 -25.29 10.79 -17.14
C ILE A 132 -24.17 11.76 -17.56
N LYS A 133 -23.76 12.62 -16.63
CA LYS A 133 -22.55 13.45 -16.77
C LYS A 133 -21.44 12.85 -15.94
N ILE A 134 -20.31 12.59 -16.59
CA ILE A 134 -19.11 12.05 -15.95
C ILE A 134 -17.90 12.92 -16.23
N ASP A 135 -17.03 13.01 -15.23
CA ASP A 135 -15.67 13.49 -15.38
C ASP A 135 -14.73 12.27 -15.35
N ILE A 136 -13.76 12.24 -16.23
CA ILE A 136 -12.81 11.13 -16.37
C ILE A 136 -11.42 11.71 -16.24
N ALA A 137 -10.57 11.11 -15.43
CA ALA A 137 -9.15 11.44 -15.37
C ALA A 137 -8.34 10.21 -15.80
N PHE A 138 -7.50 10.40 -16.81
CA PHE A 138 -6.52 9.44 -17.30
C PHE A 138 -5.13 9.92 -16.89
N GLY A 139 -4.34 9.09 -16.20
CA GLY A 139 -3.03 9.54 -15.73
C GLY A 139 -2.35 8.55 -14.81
N GLY A 140 -1.45 9.05 -13.96
CA GLY A 140 -0.67 8.26 -13.02
C GLY A 140 0.73 8.80 -12.84
N GLN A 141 1.63 7.99 -12.27
CA GLN A 141 3.00 8.40 -12.02
C GLN A 141 3.87 8.28 -13.27
N LEU A 142 4.58 9.35 -13.62
CA LEU A 142 5.55 9.37 -14.72
C LEU A 142 6.85 8.59 -14.40
N GLY A 143 7.11 8.32 -13.11
CA GLY A 143 8.31 7.58 -12.70
C GLY A 143 9.58 8.41 -12.60
N TYR A 144 9.47 9.73 -12.67
CA TYR A 144 10.62 10.62 -12.55
C TYR A 144 10.94 10.87 -11.07
N GLY A 145 12.20 11.26 -10.80
CA GLY A 145 12.64 11.62 -9.47
C GLY A 145 12.13 12.99 -9.01
N THR A 146 12.61 13.41 -7.86
CA THR A 146 12.37 14.73 -7.27
C THR A 146 13.57 15.66 -7.52
N GLY A 147 13.47 16.91 -7.16
CA GLY A 147 14.54 17.88 -7.34
C GLY A 147 14.84 18.15 -8.81
N VAL A 148 16.10 18.06 -9.20
CA VAL A 148 16.55 18.28 -10.58
C VAL A 148 16.04 17.21 -11.55
N ASN A 149 15.76 16.01 -11.06
CA ASN A 149 15.24 14.89 -11.85
C ASN A 149 13.71 14.83 -11.88
N ARG A 150 13.01 15.89 -11.50
CA ARG A 150 11.55 15.97 -11.50
C ARG A 150 10.97 15.93 -12.91
N ALA A 151 9.65 15.69 -12.98
CA ALA A 151 8.92 15.87 -14.23
C ALA A 151 8.94 17.33 -14.67
N VAL A 152 9.32 17.55 -15.92
CA VAL A 152 9.24 18.84 -16.57
C VAL A 152 8.46 18.67 -17.87
N LEU A 153 7.54 19.59 -18.14
CA LEU A 153 6.83 19.65 -19.41
C LEU A 153 7.85 19.96 -20.52
N ALA A 154 7.99 19.03 -21.47
CA ALA A 154 8.93 19.16 -22.58
C ALA A 154 8.32 19.94 -23.75
N GLY A 155 6.99 19.96 -23.84
CA GLY A 155 6.23 20.69 -24.85
C GLY A 155 4.84 20.12 -25.04
N THR A 156 4.03 20.88 -25.76
CA THR A 156 2.66 20.58 -26.11
C THR A 156 2.45 20.64 -27.63
N SER A 157 1.31 20.18 -28.12
CA SER A 157 1.01 20.21 -29.55
C SER A 157 0.77 21.63 -30.09
N SER A 158 0.39 22.59 -29.26
CA SER A 158 0.27 24.00 -29.61
C SER A 158 1.62 24.71 -29.69
N GLY A 159 2.67 24.11 -29.09
CA GLY A 159 4.03 24.65 -29.06
C GLY A 159 4.28 25.64 -27.93
N ASP A 160 3.35 25.75 -27.00
CA ASP A 160 3.51 26.53 -25.77
C ASP A 160 3.95 25.64 -24.58
N ASP A 161 4.13 26.21 -23.42
CA ASP A 161 4.56 25.56 -22.18
C ASP A 161 3.38 25.28 -21.22
N THR A 162 2.14 25.35 -21.73
CA THR A 162 0.92 25.17 -20.95
C THR A 162 -0.01 24.19 -21.62
N ILE A 163 -0.47 23.16 -20.91
CA ILE A 163 -1.43 22.21 -21.43
C ILE A 163 -2.85 22.80 -21.36
N THR A 164 -3.50 22.92 -22.51
CA THR A 164 -4.84 23.49 -22.65
C THR A 164 -5.74 22.58 -23.50
N ASP A 165 -7.01 22.92 -23.67
CA ASP A 165 -7.94 22.20 -24.56
C ASP A 165 -7.64 22.42 -26.07
N ALA A 166 -6.67 23.28 -26.39
CA ALA A 166 -6.11 23.43 -27.72
C ALA A 166 -5.08 22.33 -28.06
N ASP A 167 -4.66 21.54 -27.07
CA ASP A 167 -3.64 20.51 -27.26
C ASP A 167 -4.20 19.14 -27.61
N SER A 168 -3.50 18.44 -28.51
CA SER A 168 -3.75 17.06 -28.85
C SER A 168 -2.84 16.10 -28.10
N TRP A 169 -1.70 16.58 -27.62
CA TRP A 169 -0.74 15.83 -26.83
C TRP A 169 0.10 16.75 -25.95
N ALA A 170 0.67 16.17 -24.89
CA ALA A 170 1.66 16.80 -24.03
C ALA A 170 2.81 15.80 -23.77
N SER A 171 4.02 16.32 -23.60
CA SER A 171 5.22 15.52 -23.33
C SER A 171 5.98 15.99 -22.11
N TRP A 172 6.62 15.04 -21.45
CA TRP A 172 7.42 15.27 -20.23
C TRP A 172 8.79 14.63 -20.37
N TYR A 173 9.75 15.21 -19.67
CA TYR A 173 11.08 14.64 -19.49
C TYR A 173 11.58 14.88 -18.05
N SER A 174 12.66 14.22 -17.69
CA SER A 174 13.34 14.34 -16.40
C SER A 174 14.74 14.91 -16.66
N PRO A 175 15.02 16.19 -16.35
CA PRO A 175 16.34 16.78 -16.58
C PRO A 175 17.45 15.99 -15.89
N SER A 176 18.60 15.87 -16.54
CA SER A 176 19.80 15.30 -15.92
C SER A 176 20.30 16.17 -14.77
N SER A 177 21.13 15.62 -13.88
CA SER A 177 21.64 16.27 -12.67
C SER A 177 22.38 17.61 -12.93
N GLY A 178 22.74 17.90 -14.18
CA GLY A 178 23.32 19.17 -14.61
C GLY A 178 22.30 20.21 -15.10
N GLY A 179 20.99 19.92 -15.06
CA GLY A 179 19.94 20.83 -15.57
C GLY A 179 19.88 20.96 -17.09
N GLY A 180 20.47 20.02 -17.84
CA GLY A 180 20.54 20.03 -19.30
C GLY A 180 19.26 19.52 -19.98
N SER A 181 19.23 19.55 -21.32
CA SER A 181 18.15 19.05 -22.16
C SER A 181 18.09 17.52 -22.24
N ALA A 182 19.09 16.80 -21.73
CA ALA A 182 19.09 15.34 -21.71
C ALA A 182 18.12 14.79 -20.67
N SER A 183 17.31 13.82 -21.05
CA SER A 183 16.39 13.16 -20.11
C SER A 183 17.10 12.07 -19.30
N GLN A 184 17.06 12.21 -17.97
CA GLN A 184 17.60 11.23 -17.02
C GLN A 184 16.88 9.88 -17.12
N ASN A 185 15.56 9.92 -17.14
CA ASN A 185 14.67 8.78 -17.38
C ASN A 185 14.11 8.85 -18.80
N GLY A 186 13.46 7.83 -19.30
CA GLY A 186 12.83 7.89 -20.61
C GLY A 186 11.80 9.02 -20.68
N PRO A 187 11.90 9.93 -21.66
CA PRO A 187 10.86 10.91 -21.88
C PRO A 187 9.54 10.24 -22.28
N SER A 188 8.43 10.90 -22.00
CA SER A 188 7.10 10.36 -22.29
C SER A 188 6.19 11.41 -22.91
N ALA A 189 5.15 10.98 -23.63
CA ALA A 189 4.06 11.82 -24.07
C ALA A 189 2.72 11.11 -23.94
N THR A 190 1.66 11.88 -23.78
CA THR A 190 0.28 11.39 -23.80
C THR A 190 -0.51 12.12 -24.87
N VAL A 191 -1.13 11.35 -25.78
CA VAL A 191 -2.06 11.88 -26.79
C VAL A 191 -3.47 11.78 -26.23
N VAL A 192 -4.18 12.91 -26.24
CA VAL A 192 -5.50 13.05 -25.60
C VAL A 192 -6.64 13.16 -26.62
N GLY A 193 -6.34 13.39 -27.89
CA GLY A 193 -7.34 13.45 -28.93
C GLY A 193 -7.17 14.65 -29.86
N THR A 194 -8.20 14.97 -30.65
CA THR A 194 -8.18 16.12 -31.56
C THR A 194 -8.45 17.41 -30.78
N PRO A 195 -7.65 18.48 -31.00
CA PRO A 195 -7.81 19.76 -30.34
C PRO A 195 -9.21 20.36 -30.49
N GLY A 196 -9.69 21.04 -29.48
CA GLY A 196 -10.99 21.72 -29.49
C GLY A 196 -12.21 20.81 -29.41
N ARG A 197 -12.04 19.49 -29.33
CA ARG A 197 -13.16 18.60 -29.01
C ARG A 197 -13.47 18.65 -27.51
N ALA A 198 -14.76 18.80 -27.22
CA ALA A 198 -15.22 18.93 -25.83
C ALA A 198 -14.89 17.69 -24.96
N GLU A 199 -14.73 16.55 -25.59
CA GLU A 199 -14.48 15.25 -24.96
C GLU A 199 -12.99 14.91 -24.83
N ALA A 200 -12.11 15.61 -25.53
CA ALA A 200 -10.69 15.24 -25.59
C ALA A 200 -9.95 15.60 -24.29
N PHE A 201 -9.97 16.85 -23.90
CA PHE A 201 -9.23 17.33 -22.75
C PHE A 201 -9.90 18.60 -22.20
N LYS A 202 -9.90 18.79 -20.90
CA LYS A 202 -10.45 19.97 -20.21
C LYS A 202 -9.45 20.65 -19.29
N THR A 203 -8.83 19.88 -18.40
CA THR A 203 -7.90 20.40 -17.41
C THR A 203 -6.83 19.39 -17.07
N LEU A 204 -5.70 19.86 -16.60
CA LEU A 204 -4.63 19.05 -16.05
C LEU A 204 -4.75 19.03 -14.52
N GLY A 205 -5.14 17.89 -14.00
CA GLY A 205 -5.31 17.68 -12.57
C GLY A 205 -4.16 16.90 -11.95
N ASN A 206 -4.09 16.93 -10.64
CA ASN A 206 -3.15 16.15 -9.85
C ASN A 206 -3.71 14.74 -9.62
N PHE A 207 -3.15 13.73 -10.31
CA PHE A 207 -3.64 12.36 -10.22
C PHE A 207 -3.32 11.69 -8.89
N LEU A 208 -2.30 12.15 -8.19
CA LEU A 208 -2.01 11.67 -6.83
C LEU A 208 -3.09 12.11 -5.84
N ARG A 209 -3.70 13.27 -6.04
CA ARG A 209 -4.82 13.79 -5.25
C ARG A 209 -6.17 13.54 -5.95
N ASP A 210 -7.12 14.45 -5.82
CA ASP A 210 -8.35 14.47 -6.63
C ASP A 210 -8.11 15.28 -7.92
N PRO A 211 -7.88 14.65 -9.08
CA PRO A 211 -7.56 15.35 -10.31
C PRO A 211 -8.71 16.25 -10.82
N PHE A 212 -9.90 16.07 -10.28
CA PHE A 212 -11.07 16.84 -10.63
C PHE A 212 -11.20 18.16 -9.84
N ARG A 213 -10.37 18.34 -8.79
CA ARG A 213 -10.37 19.49 -7.90
C ARG A 213 -9.01 20.16 -7.75
N ASN A 214 -7.95 19.37 -7.79
CA ASN A 214 -6.60 19.84 -7.54
C ASN A 214 -5.85 19.96 -8.86
N PRO A 215 -5.33 21.12 -9.24
CA PRO A 215 -4.47 21.27 -10.41
C PRO A 215 -3.13 20.56 -10.18
N LEU A 216 -2.48 20.13 -11.25
CA LEU A 216 -1.14 19.57 -11.18
C LEU A 216 -0.14 20.66 -10.77
N PRO A 217 0.66 20.47 -9.71
CA PRO A 217 1.74 21.39 -9.37
C PRO A 217 2.91 21.27 -10.37
N THR A 218 3.75 22.29 -10.44
CA THR A 218 4.93 22.32 -11.32
C THR A 218 6.20 21.86 -10.62
N THR A 219 6.16 21.58 -9.34
CA THR A 219 7.29 21.20 -8.50
C THR A 219 6.89 20.14 -7.48
N GLY A 220 7.86 19.51 -6.84
CA GLY A 220 7.66 18.46 -5.86
C GLY A 220 7.35 17.11 -6.50
N ASP A 221 7.09 16.10 -5.65
CA ASP A 221 6.76 14.74 -6.10
C ASP A 221 5.44 14.69 -6.86
N GLU A 222 4.49 15.50 -6.47
CA GLU A 222 3.16 15.56 -7.08
C GLU A 222 3.17 15.98 -8.54
N ALA A 223 4.19 16.74 -8.99
CA ALA A 223 4.38 17.09 -10.40
C ALA A 223 4.60 15.87 -11.31
N ASN A 224 4.96 14.72 -10.73
CA ASN A 224 5.10 13.45 -11.43
C ASN A 224 3.77 12.73 -11.71
N HIS A 225 2.63 13.31 -11.29
CA HIS A 225 1.32 12.64 -11.34
C HIS A 225 0.29 13.41 -12.18
N PRO A 226 0.54 13.63 -13.49
CA PRO A 226 -0.44 14.30 -14.32
C PRO A 226 -1.71 13.47 -14.50
N GLY A 227 -2.86 14.13 -14.35
CA GLY A 227 -4.18 13.60 -14.61
C GLY A 227 -4.89 14.41 -15.69
N LEU A 228 -5.07 13.83 -16.86
CA LEU A 228 -5.71 14.45 -18.00
C LEU A 228 -7.22 14.28 -17.85
N VAL A 229 -7.94 15.37 -17.57
CA VAL A 229 -9.37 15.35 -17.28
C VAL A 229 -10.20 15.62 -18.53
N SER A 230 -11.13 14.71 -18.81
CA SER A 230 -12.15 14.82 -19.86
C SER A 230 -13.54 14.80 -19.28
N GLN A 231 -14.54 15.33 -20.02
CA GLN A 231 -15.94 15.35 -19.57
C GLN A 231 -16.86 14.77 -20.64
N LEU A 232 -17.72 13.85 -20.23
CA LEU A 232 -18.70 13.23 -21.13
C LEU A 232 -20.13 13.41 -20.65
N VAL A 233 -21.05 13.49 -21.62
CA VAL A 233 -22.50 13.38 -21.41
C VAL A 233 -22.97 12.17 -22.20
N ILE A 234 -23.36 11.11 -21.52
CA ILE A 234 -23.75 9.84 -22.15
C ILE A 234 -25.26 9.66 -22.02
N LYS A 235 -25.95 9.52 -23.15
CA LYS A 235 -27.41 9.33 -23.16
C LYS A 235 -27.77 7.90 -22.70
N PRO A 236 -29.04 7.68 -22.32
CA PRO A 236 -29.51 6.35 -21.90
C PRO A 236 -29.19 5.25 -22.89
N GLY A 237 -28.52 4.18 -22.44
CA GLY A 237 -28.15 3.05 -23.28
C GLY A 237 -27.05 3.29 -24.29
N GLU A 238 -26.50 4.51 -24.37
CA GLU A 238 -25.37 4.82 -25.25
C GLU A 238 -24.04 4.49 -24.60
N THR A 239 -23.04 4.25 -25.45
CA THR A 239 -21.63 4.11 -25.07
C THR A 239 -20.83 5.21 -25.72
N ALA A 240 -19.97 5.85 -24.94
CA ALA A 240 -18.92 6.73 -25.42
C ALA A 240 -17.56 6.14 -25.05
N SER A 241 -16.57 6.23 -25.93
CA SER A 241 -15.22 5.71 -25.65
C SER A 241 -14.17 6.80 -25.83
N LEU A 242 -13.11 6.72 -25.02
CA LEU A 242 -11.92 7.54 -25.18
C LEU A 242 -10.75 6.64 -25.62
N ALA A 243 -9.97 7.11 -26.58
CA ALA A 243 -8.71 6.50 -26.96
C ALA A 243 -7.56 7.44 -26.53
N HIS A 244 -6.66 6.94 -25.69
CA HIS A 244 -5.46 7.65 -25.29
C HIS A 244 -4.24 6.87 -25.75
N PHE A 245 -3.18 7.56 -26.13
CA PHE A 245 -1.90 6.91 -26.44
C PHE A 245 -0.84 7.44 -25.49
N VAL A 246 -0.04 6.53 -24.97
CA VAL A 246 1.10 6.84 -24.12
C VAL A 246 2.35 6.39 -24.83
N VAL A 247 3.26 7.33 -25.09
CA VAL A 247 4.52 7.11 -25.80
C VAL A 247 5.67 7.23 -24.83
N THR A 248 6.69 6.40 -24.97
CA THR A 248 7.91 6.51 -24.16
C THR A 248 9.16 6.41 -25.02
N GLY A 249 10.22 7.11 -24.62
CA GLY A 249 11.55 7.05 -25.20
C GLY A 249 12.56 6.42 -24.24
N ARG A 250 13.82 6.34 -24.68
CA ARG A 250 14.94 5.85 -23.86
C ARG A 250 15.53 6.95 -23.00
N SER A 251 16.19 6.57 -21.90
CA SER A 251 17.06 7.50 -21.17
C SER A 251 18.18 8.04 -22.09
N GLU A 252 18.45 9.34 -21.98
CA GLU A 252 19.53 10.01 -22.72
C GLU A 252 20.82 10.13 -21.89
N VAL A 253 20.88 9.46 -20.73
CA VAL A 253 22.07 9.42 -19.86
C VAL A 253 22.51 8.02 -19.48
N ARG A 254 21.72 6.98 -19.85
CA ARG A 254 22.02 5.58 -19.54
C ARG A 254 21.97 4.71 -20.80
N ALA A 255 22.94 3.81 -20.95
CA ALA A 255 22.89 2.77 -21.95
C ALA A 255 21.84 1.70 -21.57
N LEU A 256 21.12 1.16 -22.53
CA LEU A 256 20.13 0.11 -22.34
C LEU A 256 20.41 -1.06 -23.26
N ALA A 257 20.51 -2.26 -22.71
CA ALA A 257 20.62 -3.51 -23.46
C ALA A 257 21.67 -3.50 -24.59
N GLY A 258 22.84 -2.86 -24.36
CA GLY A 258 23.91 -2.75 -25.35
C GLY A 258 23.71 -1.65 -26.41
N ASN A 259 22.61 -0.92 -26.37
CA ASN A 259 22.41 0.23 -27.24
C ASN A 259 23.18 1.44 -26.70
N PRO A 260 23.77 2.28 -27.58
CA PRO A 260 24.48 3.49 -27.17
C PRO A 260 23.52 4.49 -26.50
N ILE A 261 24.07 5.34 -25.64
CA ILE A 261 23.33 6.45 -25.06
C ILE A 261 22.90 7.40 -26.18
N PRO A 262 21.60 7.75 -26.31
CA PRO A 262 21.16 8.73 -27.29
C PRO A 262 21.78 10.12 -27.03
N ALA A 263 21.89 10.93 -28.07
CA ALA A 263 22.27 12.32 -27.89
C ALA A 263 21.14 13.10 -27.18
N ALA A 264 21.52 14.09 -26.35
CA ALA A 264 20.59 14.89 -25.57
C ALA A 264 19.48 15.53 -26.43
N GLY A 265 18.24 15.39 -26.02
CA GLY A 265 17.05 15.93 -26.68
C GLY A 265 16.54 15.12 -27.87
N THR A 266 17.24 14.06 -28.31
CA THR A 266 16.83 13.26 -29.47
C THR A 266 15.65 12.35 -29.14
N GLU A 267 15.62 11.74 -27.99
CA GLU A 267 14.49 10.88 -27.55
C GLU A 267 13.27 11.74 -27.20
N VAL A 268 13.46 12.91 -26.60
CA VAL A 268 12.38 13.89 -26.37
C VAL A 268 11.72 14.25 -27.70
N ALA A 269 12.49 14.62 -28.73
CA ALA A 269 11.98 14.96 -30.04
C ALA A 269 11.30 13.77 -30.73
N ALA A 270 11.85 12.55 -30.59
CA ALA A 270 11.25 11.33 -31.15
C ALA A 270 9.89 11.02 -30.50
N VAL A 271 9.77 11.15 -29.21
CA VAL A 271 8.51 10.96 -28.47
C VAL A 271 7.46 11.99 -28.89
N GLN A 272 7.83 13.27 -29.04
CA GLN A 272 6.93 14.33 -29.52
C GLN A 272 6.48 14.07 -30.97
N SER A 273 7.40 13.67 -31.86
CA SER A 273 7.06 13.31 -33.25
C SER A 273 6.07 12.17 -33.29
N ARG A 274 6.29 11.11 -32.51
CA ARG A 274 5.38 9.96 -32.45
C ARG A 274 4.00 10.38 -31.90
N ALA A 275 3.97 11.21 -30.87
CA ALA A 275 2.72 11.73 -30.32
C ALA A 275 1.94 12.57 -31.35
N ALA A 276 2.64 13.39 -32.13
CA ALA A 276 2.03 14.17 -33.21
C ALA A 276 1.43 13.27 -34.31
N ASP A 277 2.16 12.22 -34.73
CA ASP A 277 1.66 11.25 -35.72
C ASP A 277 0.40 10.54 -35.22
N LEU A 278 0.38 10.08 -33.96
CA LEU A 278 -0.77 9.41 -33.36
C LEU A 278 -1.96 10.35 -33.14
N ALA A 279 -1.73 11.64 -32.94
CA ALA A 279 -2.81 12.64 -32.83
C ALA A 279 -3.54 12.86 -34.17
N VAL A 280 -2.81 12.78 -35.26
CA VAL A 280 -3.35 12.95 -36.63
C VAL A 280 -3.92 11.64 -37.18
N SER A 281 -3.24 10.54 -36.92
CA SER A 281 -3.59 9.20 -37.43
C SER A 281 -3.48 8.16 -36.30
N PRO A 282 -4.51 8.08 -35.42
CA PRO A 282 -4.49 7.17 -34.28
C PRO A 282 -4.46 5.70 -34.76
N ASP A 283 -3.65 4.88 -34.08
CA ASP A 283 -3.63 3.43 -34.28
C ASP A 283 -4.89 2.79 -33.70
N LEU A 284 -5.80 2.37 -34.57
CA LEU A 284 -7.06 1.73 -34.20
C LEU A 284 -7.07 0.23 -34.55
N ALA A 285 -5.92 -0.35 -34.85
CA ALA A 285 -5.81 -1.75 -35.19
C ALA A 285 -6.39 -2.65 -34.09
N GLY A 286 -7.16 -3.64 -34.48
CA GLY A 286 -7.87 -4.55 -33.59
C GLY A 286 -9.25 -4.08 -33.13
N LEU A 287 -9.59 -2.78 -33.25
CA LEU A 287 -10.93 -2.29 -32.92
C LEU A 287 -11.93 -2.57 -34.06
N SER A 288 -13.12 -3.00 -33.68
CA SER A 288 -14.24 -3.13 -34.63
C SER A 288 -14.75 -1.75 -35.08
N THR A 289 -15.48 -1.71 -36.20
CA THR A 289 -16.13 -0.48 -36.67
C THR A 289 -17.03 0.16 -35.60
N GLY A 290 -17.70 -0.66 -34.79
CA GLY A 290 -18.55 -0.16 -33.70
C GLY A 290 -17.75 0.54 -32.62
N GLU A 291 -16.62 -0.03 -32.22
CA GLU A 291 -15.69 0.57 -31.24
C GLU A 291 -15.10 1.87 -31.76
N VAL A 292 -14.61 1.88 -32.99
CA VAL A 292 -14.09 3.11 -33.61
C VAL A 292 -15.16 4.21 -33.66
N CYS A 293 -16.42 3.85 -33.98
CA CYS A 293 -17.52 4.81 -34.00
C CYS A 293 -17.91 5.33 -32.60
N SER A 294 -17.58 4.61 -31.55
CA SER A 294 -17.84 5.07 -30.18
C SER A 294 -16.79 6.06 -29.64
N VAL A 295 -15.63 6.19 -30.31
CA VAL A 295 -14.57 7.11 -29.92
C VAL A 295 -15.02 8.56 -30.08
N VAL A 296 -15.01 9.33 -28.99
CA VAL A 296 -15.53 10.71 -28.98
C VAL A 296 -14.44 11.78 -28.88
N ASN A 297 -13.24 11.45 -28.44
CA ASN A 297 -12.13 12.40 -28.27
C ASN A 297 -11.32 12.67 -29.55
N PHE A 298 -11.57 11.96 -30.65
CA PHE A 298 -10.95 12.21 -31.96
C PHE A 298 -11.98 12.67 -32.99
N ASP A 299 -11.54 13.48 -33.96
CA ASP A 299 -12.36 13.82 -35.13
C ASP A 299 -12.63 12.54 -35.94
N PRO A 300 -13.87 12.30 -36.38
CA PRO A 300 -14.19 11.13 -37.21
C PRO A 300 -13.33 10.97 -38.46
N ARG A 301 -12.76 12.05 -38.99
CA ARG A 301 -11.83 11.99 -40.13
C ARG A 301 -10.49 11.36 -39.74
N ALA A 302 -9.97 11.73 -38.59
CA ALA A 302 -8.75 11.12 -38.03
C ALA A 302 -8.96 9.63 -37.73
N LEU A 303 -10.18 9.22 -37.35
CA LEU A 303 -10.56 7.82 -37.16
C LEU A 303 -10.77 7.03 -38.44
N GLY A 304 -10.71 7.66 -39.63
CA GLY A 304 -10.91 7.01 -40.91
C GLY A 304 -12.34 6.51 -41.16
N VAL A 305 -13.33 6.95 -40.40
CA VAL A 305 -14.73 6.52 -40.48
C VAL A 305 -15.61 7.61 -41.08
N ARG A 306 -16.62 7.21 -41.82
CA ARG A 306 -17.63 8.13 -42.35
C ARG A 306 -18.75 8.29 -41.34
N PRO A 307 -19.21 9.52 -41.02
CA PRO A 307 -20.31 9.78 -40.09
C PRO A 307 -21.59 8.96 -40.36
N LYS A 308 -21.92 8.74 -41.68
CA LYS A 308 -23.06 7.91 -42.09
C LYS A 308 -22.88 6.42 -41.70
N THR A 309 -21.67 5.92 -41.64
CA THR A 309 -21.36 4.56 -41.21
C THR A 309 -21.65 4.44 -39.71
N CYS A 310 -21.13 5.35 -38.91
CA CYS A 310 -21.33 5.34 -37.47
C CYS A 310 -22.80 5.51 -37.08
N ALA A 311 -23.55 6.34 -37.79
CA ALA A 311 -25.00 6.51 -37.53
C ALA A 311 -25.83 5.22 -37.74
N ARG A 312 -25.27 4.21 -38.43
CA ARG A 312 -25.91 2.90 -38.71
C ARG A 312 -25.29 1.73 -37.93
N THR A 313 -24.24 1.99 -37.17
CA THR A 313 -23.49 0.96 -36.46
C THR A 313 -23.93 0.99 -35.01
N THR A 314 -24.44 -0.15 -34.50
CA THR A 314 -24.74 -0.33 -33.10
C THR A 314 -23.52 -0.94 -32.44
N TYR A 315 -23.00 -0.31 -31.43
CA TYR A 315 -21.95 -0.85 -30.56
C TYR A 315 -22.56 -1.36 -29.27
N ASN A 316 -22.54 -2.66 -29.08
CA ASN A 316 -22.89 -3.26 -27.78
C ASN A 316 -21.61 -3.35 -26.95
N ALA A 317 -21.42 -2.40 -26.07
CA ALA A 317 -20.21 -2.25 -25.28
C ALA A 317 -20.13 -3.22 -24.10
N ILE A 318 -21.26 -3.57 -23.48
CA ILE A 318 -21.26 -4.47 -22.33
C ILE A 318 -21.19 -5.92 -22.85
N ARG A 319 -19.96 -6.41 -23.01
CA ARG A 319 -19.69 -7.76 -23.56
C ARG A 319 -19.26 -8.76 -22.48
N VAL A 320 -19.09 -8.30 -21.25
CA VAL A 320 -18.57 -9.07 -20.12
C VAL A 320 -19.49 -8.91 -18.92
N PRO A 321 -19.48 -9.82 -17.95
CA PRO A 321 -20.20 -9.66 -16.70
C PRO A 321 -19.83 -8.35 -16.01
N VAL A 322 -20.77 -7.70 -15.37
CA VAL A 322 -20.57 -6.45 -14.66
C VAL A 322 -20.39 -6.75 -13.17
N ALA A 323 -19.28 -6.32 -12.61
CA ALA A 323 -19.07 -6.34 -11.16
C ALA A 323 -19.69 -5.08 -10.55
N GLY A 324 -20.57 -5.26 -9.59
CA GLY A 324 -21.12 -4.16 -8.81
C GLY A 324 -20.06 -3.51 -7.93
N ALA A 325 -20.22 -2.22 -7.69
CA ALA A 325 -19.27 -1.40 -6.91
C ALA A 325 -19.32 -1.62 -5.39
N THR A 326 -20.13 -2.52 -4.89
CA THR A 326 -20.13 -2.87 -3.47
C THR A 326 -18.88 -3.67 -3.13
N PRO A 327 -18.12 -3.31 -2.09
CA PRO A 327 -16.92 -4.00 -1.68
C PRO A 327 -17.14 -5.49 -1.44
N ALA A 328 -18.37 -5.88 -1.14
CA ALA A 328 -18.71 -7.25 -0.88
C ALA A 328 -19.81 -7.73 -1.82
N GLU A 329 -19.60 -8.87 -2.41
CA GLU A 329 -20.68 -9.81 -2.68
C GLU A 329 -21.39 -10.20 -1.35
N SER A 330 -20.99 -9.57 -0.25
CA SER A 330 -21.46 -9.80 1.09
C SER A 330 -22.84 -9.20 1.27
N LEU A 331 -23.79 -10.06 1.52
CA LEU A 331 -25.14 -9.72 1.98
C LEU A 331 -25.16 -9.34 3.48
N VAL A 332 -23.99 -9.16 4.14
CA VAL A 332 -23.91 -8.77 5.55
C VAL A 332 -24.09 -7.27 5.67
N THR A 333 -25.21 -6.85 6.19
CA THR A 333 -25.58 -5.44 6.39
C THR A 333 -25.90 -5.13 7.84
N THR A 334 -25.95 -6.17 8.70
CA THR A 334 -26.36 -6.06 10.12
C THR A 334 -25.36 -6.73 11.04
N SER A 335 -25.32 -6.29 12.30
CA SER A 335 -24.46 -6.83 13.35
C SER A 335 -25.16 -6.76 14.70
N PRO A 336 -24.89 -7.69 15.64
CA PRO A 336 -25.52 -7.68 16.97
C PRO A 336 -24.94 -6.62 17.92
N TYR A 337 -23.83 -5.97 17.56
CA TYR A 337 -23.16 -4.96 18.37
C TYR A 337 -22.32 -4.03 17.49
N ASP A 338 -22.18 -2.78 17.89
CA ASP A 338 -21.32 -1.83 17.19
C ASP A 338 -19.95 -1.77 17.85
N VAL A 339 -18.92 -2.19 17.11
CA VAL A 339 -17.51 -2.21 17.53
C VAL A 339 -16.67 -1.08 16.90
N VAL A 340 -17.30 -0.19 16.13
CA VAL A 340 -16.55 0.80 15.35
C VAL A 340 -15.77 1.74 16.27
N GLY A 341 -14.44 1.71 16.14
CA GLY A 341 -13.52 2.57 16.86
C GLY A 341 -13.44 2.35 18.36
N LYS A 342 -14.02 1.27 18.89
CA LYS A 342 -13.97 1.00 20.34
C LYS A 342 -12.61 0.50 20.79
N SER A 343 -12.13 1.05 21.89
CA SER A 343 -10.93 0.59 22.59
C SER A 343 -11.17 -0.69 23.39
N ILE A 344 -10.09 -1.36 23.79
CA ILE A 344 -10.14 -2.54 24.67
C ILE A 344 -10.85 -2.18 25.99
N GLU A 345 -10.55 -1.02 26.56
CA GLU A 345 -11.20 -0.54 27.77
C GLU A 345 -12.72 -0.42 27.60
N GLN A 346 -13.18 0.21 26.51
CA GLN A 346 -14.61 0.37 26.22
C GLN A 346 -15.31 -0.96 26.02
N LEU A 347 -14.68 -1.89 25.28
CA LEU A 347 -15.24 -3.24 25.06
C LEU A 347 -15.32 -4.02 26.38
N THR A 348 -14.32 -3.90 27.24
CA THR A 348 -14.28 -4.55 28.54
C THR A 348 -15.37 -3.98 29.47
N ALA A 349 -15.48 -2.64 29.54
CA ALA A 349 -16.51 -1.96 30.33
C ALA A 349 -17.94 -2.35 29.86
N ASP A 350 -18.17 -2.41 28.57
CA ASP A 350 -19.47 -2.83 28.01
C ASP A 350 -19.82 -4.30 28.35
N MET A 351 -18.82 -5.20 28.35
CA MET A 351 -19.01 -6.59 28.80
C MET A 351 -19.27 -6.68 30.30
N GLU A 352 -18.59 -5.88 31.11
CA GLU A 352 -18.79 -5.83 32.58
C GLU A 352 -20.15 -5.25 32.94
N ALA A 353 -20.61 -4.25 32.22
CA ALA A 353 -21.94 -3.68 32.36
C ALA A 353 -23.07 -4.60 31.83
N GLY A 354 -22.72 -5.69 31.13
CA GLY A 354 -23.70 -6.58 30.52
C GLY A 354 -24.41 -5.98 29.29
N ALA A 355 -23.86 -4.92 28.72
CA ALA A 355 -24.36 -4.31 27.48
C ALA A 355 -24.09 -5.20 26.26
N THR A 356 -23.04 -6.02 26.33
CA THR A 356 -22.64 -7.00 25.32
C THR A 356 -21.92 -8.19 25.96
N ASP A 357 -21.47 -9.14 25.15
CA ASP A 357 -20.65 -10.26 25.56
C ASP A 357 -19.56 -10.54 24.52
N ALA A 358 -18.60 -11.40 24.84
CA ALA A 358 -17.49 -11.72 23.94
C ALA A 358 -17.98 -12.35 22.62
N GLN A 359 -19.08 -13.10 22.66
CA GLN A 359 -19.67 -13.68 21.45
C GLN A 359 -20.24 -12.61 20.52
N GLN A 360 -20.95 -11.62 21.04
CA GLN A 360 -21.49 -10.50 20.25
C GLN A 360 -20.37 -9.62 19.68
N ILE A 361 -19.33 -9.33 20.46
CA ILE A 361 -18.17 -8.57 19.99
C ILE A 361 -17.43 -9.32 18.88
N THR A 362 -17.08 -10.59 19.11
CA THR A 362 -16.41 -11.42 18.12
C THR A 362 -17.23 -11.51 16.84
N ARG A 363 -18.55 -11.72 17.00
CA ARG A 363 -19.47 -11.76 15.88
C ARG A 363 -19.49 -10.45 15.09
N ALA A 364 -19.50 -9.31 15.76
CA ALA A 364 -19.51 -8.00 15.12
C ALA A 364 -18.25 -7.77 14.26
N TYR A 365 -17.08 -8.18 14.74
CA TYR A 365 -15.85 -8.11 13.94
C TYR A 365 -15.89 -9.05 12.74
N LEU A 366 -16.39 -10.28 12.90
CA LEU A 366 -16.56 -11.21 11.78
C LEU A 366 -17.55 -10.69 10.73
N ASP A 367 -18.66 -10.08 11.14
CA ASP A 367 -19.62 -9.47 10.24
C ASP A 367 -19.00 -8.32 9.43
N ARG A 368 -18.13 -7.52 10.06
CA ARG A 368 -17.43 -6.43 9.38
C ARG A 368 -16.38 -6.94 8.38
N ILE A 369 -15.62 -7.98 8.75
CA ILE A 369 -14.70 -8.65 7.82
C ILE A 369 -15.49 -9.16 6.60
N ALA A 370 -16.61 -9.83 6.81
CA ALA A 370 -17.46 -10.31 5.72
C ALA A 370 -18.01 -9.17 4.86
N ALA A 371 -18.36 -8.03 5.47
CA ALA A 371 -18.96 -6.89 4.78
C ALA A 371 -17.95 -6.07 3.97
N TYR A 372 -16.70 -5.90 4.42
CA TYR A 372 -15.81 -4.89 3.88
C TYR A 372 -14.46 -5.42 3.41
N ASP A 373 -14.08 -6.65 3.77
CA ASP A 373 -12.75 -7.16 3.51
C ASP A 373 -12.67 -8.09 2.28
N ARG A 374 -13.78 -8.69 1.86
CA ARG A 374 -13.84 -9.72 0.83
C ARG A 374 -14.32 -9.19 -0.52
N GLY A 375 -14.06 -9.98 -1.57
CA GLY A 375 -14.45 -9.66 -2.93
C GLY A 375 -13.49 -8.73 -3.65
N PRO A 376 -13.67 -8.44 -4.96
CA PRO A 376 -12.73 -7.70 -5.79
C PRO A 376 -12.51 -6.25 -5.34
N PHE A 377 -13.43 -5.69 -4.57
CA PHE A 377 -13.35 -4.34 -4.03
C PHE A 377 -13.14 -4.30 -2.51
N GLY A 378 -12.93 -5.46 -1.89
CA GLY A 378 -12.62 -5.57 -0.46
C GLY A 378 -11.27 -4.96 -0.08
N LEU A 379 -11.06 -4.79 1.22
CA LEU A 379 -9.80 -4.23 1.75
C LEU A 379 -8.66 -5.26 1.76
N HIS A 380 -8.98 -6.55 1.75
CA HIS A 380 -8.04 -7.68 1.75
C HIS A 380 -7.03 -7.64 2.90
N ALA A 381 -7.46 -7.11 4.03
CA ALA A 381 -6.63 -6.96 5.22
C ALA A 381 -6.49 -8.25 6.03
N VAL A 382 -7.41 -9.21 5.88
CA VAL A 382 -7.47 -10.45 6.66
C VAL A 382 -7.32 -11.67 5.75
N LEU A 383 -6.26 -12.45 5.90
CA LEU A 383 -6.04 -13.67 5.13
C LEU A 383 -6.95 -14.81 5.60
N ALA A 384 -6.96 -15.07 6.89
CA ALA A 384 -7.73 -16.16 7.48
C ALA A 384 -8.40 -15.71 8.77
N VAL A 385 -9.55 -16.30 9.05
CA VAL A 385 -10.29 -16.17 10.31
C VAL A 385 -10.16 -17.47 11.07
N ALA A 386 -9.92 -17.40 12.37
CA ALA A 386 -9.82 -18.56 13.22
C ALA A 386 -11.14 -19.38 13.17
N PRO A 387 -11.07 -20.66 12.79
CA PRO A 387 -12.26 -21.49 12.61
C PRO A 387 -13.04 -21.70 13.91
N ASP A 388 -12.40 -21.46 15.03
CA ASP A 388 -12.94 -21.63 16.37
C ASP A 388 -13.15 -20.31 17.13
N ALA A 389 -13.03 -19.15 16.49
CA ALA A 389 -13.18 -17.83 17.13
C ALA A 389 -14.43 -17.72 18.00
N MET A 390 -15.58 -18.17 17.50
CA MET A 390 -16.83 -18.17 18.26
C MET A 390 -16.83 -19.15 19.45
N ARG A 391 -16.08 -20.26 19.36
CA ARG A 391 -15.89 -21.19 20.48
C ARG A 391 -15.02 -20.56 21.57
N GLN A 392 -13.94 -19.86 21.19
CA GLN A 392 -13.10 -19.08 22.11
C GLN A 392 -13.95 -18.01 22.83
N ALA A 393 -14.76 -17.24 22.08
CA ALA A 393 -15.65 -16.22 22.61
C ALA A 393 -16.64 -16.81 23.65
N LYS A 394 -17.28 -17.92 23.33
CA LYS A 394 -18.18 -18.63 24.27
C LYS A 394 -17.46 -19.09 25.52
N ALA A 395 -16.22 -19.55 25.40
CA ALA A 395 -15.42 -19.96 26.56
C ALA A 395 -15.03 -18.76 27.44
N ALA A 396 -14.72 -17.60 26.83
CA ALA A 396 -14.43 -16.36 27.53
C ALA A 396 -15.65 -15.85 28.32
N ASP A 397 -16.86 -15.86 27.73
CA ASP A 397 -18.11 -15.51 28.43
C ASP A 397 -18.38 -16.44 29.62
N ALA A 398 -18.16 -17.74 29.44
CA ALA A 398 -18.31 -18.70 30.51
C ALA A 398 -17.27 -18.48 31.63
N ALA A 399 -16.06 -18.10 31.29
CA ALA A 399 -15.00 -17.78 32.24
C ALA A 399 -15.34 -16.49 33.02
N ARG A 400 -15.79 -15.44 32.37
CA ARG A 400 -16.24 -14.18 32.97
C ARG A 400 -17.38 -14.41 33.95
N LYS A 401 -18.36 -15.25 33.60
CA LYS A 401 -19.46 -15.64 34.51
C LYS A 401 -18.99 -16.40 35.75
N ARG A 402 -17.83 -17.04 35.71
CA ARG A 402 -17.17 -17.67 36.89
C ARG A 402 -16.28 -16.74 37.67
N GLY A 403 -16.21 -15.46 37.28
CA GLY A 403 -15.41 -14.45 37.96
C GLY A 403 -13.97 -14.32 37.46
N ASP A 404 -13.63 -14.88 36.30
CA ASP A 404 -12.34 -14.69 35.65
C ASP A 404 -12.20 -13.23 35.22
N LYS A 405 -11.10 -12.61 35.60
CA LYS A 405 -10.77 -11.19 35.37
C LYS A 405 -9.47 -10.99 34.61
N ARG A 406 -9.05 -11.99 33.82
CA ARG A 406 -7.86 -11.81 32.99
C ARG A 406 -7.98 -10.55 32.13
N PRO A 407 -6.90 -9.78 31.92
CA PRO A 407 -6.98 -8.43 31.40
C PRO A 407 -7.52 -8.34 29.96
N LEU A 408 -7.28 -9.35 29.13
CA LEU A 408 -7.78 -9.40 27.75
C LEU A 408 -8.90 -10.44 27.53
N LEU A 409 -9.59 -10.87 28.61
CA LEU A 409 -10.59 -11.91 28.54
C LEU A 409 -11.72 -11.56 27.56
N GLY A 410 -11.77 -12.30 26.43
CA GLY A 410 -12.80 -12.12 25.42
C GLY A 410 -12.55 -11.01 24.41
N ILE A 411 -11.35 -10.44 24.37
CA ILE A 411 -10.95 -9.39 23.41
C ILE A 411 -10.38 -10.04 22.14
N PRO A 412 -10.99 -9.79 20.95
CA PRO A 412 -10.53 -10.35 19.68
C PRO A 412 -9.34 -9.58 19.10
N ILE A 413 -8.26 -10.29 18.77
CA ILE A 413 -7.00 -9.74 18.24
C ILE A 413 -6.66 -10.45 16.94
N LEU A 414 -6.23 -9.71 15.89
CA LEU A 414 -5.64 -10.25 14.67
C LEU A 414 -4.12 -10.27 14.75
N VAL A 415 -3.51 -11.27 14.15
CA VAL A 415 -2.08 -11.53 14.20
C VAL A 415 -1.51 -11.45 12.79
N LYS A 416 -0.45 -10.66 12.56
CA LYS A 416 0.24 -10.60 11.27
C LYS A 416 0.72 -11.98 10.83
N ASP A 417 0.57 -12.31 9.56
CA ASP A 417 0.72 -13.68 9.05
C ASP A 417 2.17 -14.19 8.92
N ILE A 418 3.13 -13.53 9.58
CA ILE A 418 4.47 -14.08 9.84
C ILE A 418 4.66 -14.50 11.31
N ILE A 419 3.64 -14.31 12.16
CA ILE A 419 3.68 -14.66 13.58
C ILE A 419 2.93 -15.97 13.75
N ASP A 420 3.56 -16.94 14.37
CA ASP A 420 3.06 -18.32 14.47
C ASP A 420 1.82 -18.45 15.33
N THR A 421 0.89 -19.24 14.82
CA THR A 421 -0.34 -19.65 15.53
C THR A 421 -0.56 -21.15 15.31
N LYS A 422 -0.65 -21.92 16.38
CA LYS A 422 -0.76 -23.39 16.33
C LYS A 422 -2.06 -23.94 15.77
N ASP A 423 -3.03 -23.08 15.50
CA ASP A 423 -4.39 -23.44 15.08
C ASP A 423 -4.79 -22.84 13.73
N MET A 424 -3.90 -22.10 13.09
CA MET A 424 -4.09 -21.50 11.78
C MET A 424 -2.79 -21.51 10.97
N PRO A 425 -2.86 -21.56 9.63
CA PRO A 425 -1.68 -21.41 8.79
C PRO A 425 -0.93 -20.11 9.08
N THR A 426 0.40 -20.17 9.01
CA THR A 426 1.32 -19.04 8.98
C THR A 426 2.05 -19.07 7.65
N THR A 427 1.65 -18.20 6.73
CA THR A 427 2.11 -18.29 5.34
C THR A 427 3.19 -17.30 4.97
N GLY A 428 3.40 -16.26 5.80
CA GLY A 428 4.25 -15.14 5.42
C GLY A 428 3.72 -14.37 4.20
N GLY A 429 2.44 -14.52 3.88
CA GLY A 429 1.86 -14.01 2.64
C GLY A 429 2.32 -14.75 1.38
N SER A 430 2.87 -15.97 1.51
CA SER A 430 3.45 -16.75 0.42
C SER A 430 2.76 -18.08 0.21
N LEU A 431 2.49 -18.44 -1.05
CA LEU A 431 2.00 -19.77 -1.42
C LEU A 431 3.00 -20.90 -1.12
N LEU A 432 4.27 -20.59 -0.83
CA LEU A 432 5.26 -21.59 -0.40
C LEU A 432 4.85 -22.26 0.92
N PHE A 433 4.13 -21.55 1.78
CA PHE A 433 3.64 -22.04 3.07
C PHE A 433 2.11 -22.24 3.08
N ASP A 434 1.47 -22.31 1.91
CA ASP A 434 0.02 -22.45 1.86
C ASP A 434 -0.46 -23.71 2.61
N GLY A 435 -1.35 -23.52 3.57
CA GLY A 435 -1.90 -24.56 4.42
C GLY A 435 -0.94 -25.09 5.52
N TRP A 436 0.31 -24.65 5.59
CA TRP A 436 1.21 -25.05 6.68
C TRP A 436 0.85 -24.32 7.98
N THR A 437 0.73 -25.12 9.06
CA THR A 437 0.36 -24.62 10.39
C THR A 437 1.47 -24.97 11.37
N PRO A 438 2.04 -23.98 12.08
CA PRO A 438 3.06 -24.21 13.11
C PRO A 438 2.56 -25.11 14.23
N GLN A 439 3.47 -25.88 14.85
CA GLN A 439 3.12 -26.74 15.99
C GLN A 439 2.84 -25.95 17.27
N ASN A 440 3.44 -24.76 17.41
CA ASN A 440 3.37 -23.93 18.58
C ASN A 440 2.89 -22.52 18.23
N ASP A 441 2.31 -21.83 19.19
CA ASP A 441 2.11 -20.38 19.12
C ASP A 441 3.47 -19.66 19.30
N ALA A 442 3.66 -18.52 18.61
CA ALA A 442 4.72 -17.58 18.95
C ALA A 442 4.59 -17.12 20.41
N TRP A 443 5.71 -16.72 21.04
CA TRP A 443 5.72 -16.29 22.44
C TRP A 443 4.65 -15.26 22.76
N GLN A 444 4.54 -14.22 21.96
CA GLN A 444 3.56 -13.15 22.12
C GLN A 444 2.12 -13.68 22.02
N VAL A 445 1.83 -14.57 21.06
CA VAL A 445 0.50 -15.17 20.90
C VAL A 445 0.14 -16.03 22.09
N GLN A 446 1.11 -16.77 22.62
CA GLN A 446 0.92 -17.55 23.84
C GLN A 446 0.50 -16.63 25.03
N LYS A 447 1.22 -15.52 25.23
CA LYS A 447 0.91 -14.56 26.31
C LYS A 447 -0.47 -13.93 26.14
N LEU A 448 -0.85 -13.57 24.93
CA LEU A 448 -2.19 -13.08 24.63
C LEU A 448 -3.27 -14.12 24.99
N ARG A 449 -3.10 -15.39 24.61
CA ARG A 449 -4.05 -16.46 24.96
C ARG A 449 -4.11 -16.70 26.49
N GLU A 450 -2.98 -16.66 27.17
CA GLU A 450 -2.89 -16.78 28.63
C GLU A 450 -3.67 -15.66 29.32
N SER A 451 -3.64 -14.45 28.76
CA SER A 451 -4.41 -13.29 29.26
C SER A 451 -5.89 -13.29 28.87
N GLY A 452 -6.34 -14.30 28.11
CA GLY A 452 -7.73 -14.50 27.74
C GLY A 452 -8.17 -13.89 26.42
N ALA A 453 -7.23 -13.37 25.63
CA ALA A 453 -7.52 -12.86 24.30
C ALA A 453 -8.05 -13.96 23.36
N ILE A 454 -8.87 -13.55 22.40
CA ILE A 454 -9.34 -14.40 21.30
C ILE A 454 -8.44 -14.11 20.10
N ILE A 455 -7.70 -15.10 19.63
CA ILE A 455 -6.96 -14.95 18.37
C ILE A 455 -7.97 -15.11 17.22
N LEU A 456 -8.33 -13.96 16.62
CA LEU A 456 -9.44 -13.87 15.67
C LEU A 456 -9.07 -14.37 14.28
N GLY A 457 -7.79 -14.25 13.91
CA GLY A 457 -7.34 -14.61 12.57
C GLY A 457 -5.95 -14.09 12.24
N LYS A 458 -5.59 -14.22 10.95
CA LYS A 458 -4.29 -13.83 10.38
C LYS A 458 -4.47 -12.60 9.48
N ALA A 459 -3.69 -11.54 9.73
CA ALA A 459 -3.70 -10.32 8.94
C ALA A 459 -2.73 -10.41 7.76
N ASN A 460 -3.16 -9.90 6.60
CA ASN A 460 -2.34 -9.81 5.40
C ASN A 460 -1.15 -8.84 5.57
N LEU A 461 -0.19 -8.89 4.67
CA LEU A 461 1.09 -8.22 4.83
C LEU A 461 1.80 -8.08 3.47
N SER A 462 2.93 -7.39 3.45
CA SER A 462 3.92 -7.59 2.40
C SER A 462 4.56 -8.97 2.55
N LYS A 463 4.64 -9.73 1.46
CA LYS A 463 5.21 -11.09 1.44
C LYS A 463 6.54 -11.16 2.16
N PHE A 464 6.65 -12.01 3.18
CA PHE A 464 7.82 -12.15 4.08
C PHE A 464 8.31 -10.80 4.66
N ALA A 465 7.42 -9.86 4.85
CA ALA A 465 7.72 -8.50 5.34
C ALA A 465 8.70 -7.68 4.47
N ASN A 466 8.91 -8.04 3.20
CA ASN A 466 9.96 -7.52 2.31
C ASN A 466 9.78 -6.07 1.83
N SER A 467 8.61 -5.46 1.97
CA SER A 467 8.37 -4.11 1.48
C SER A 467 7.78 -3.22 2.55
N GLY A 468 8.40 -2.06 2.76
CA GLY A 468 7.84 -0.97 3.54
C GLY A 468 6.88 -0.05 2.77
N HIS A 469 6.79 -0.20 1.45
CA HIS A 469 5.97 0.66 0.59
C HIS A 469 4.58 0.10 0.30
N PHE A 470 4.47 -1.23 0.24
CA PHE A 470 3.23 -1.93 -0.10
C PHE A 470 3.02 -3.12 0.81
N SER A 471 1.76 -3.44 1.09
CA SER A 471 1.38 -4.74 1.64
C SER A 471 0.73 -5.56 0.54
N GLU A 472 1.57 -6.23 -0.23
CA GLU A 472 1.22 -7.12 -1.33
C GLU A 472 1.75 -8.52 -1.05
N SER A 473 0.89 -9.50 -1.14
CA SER A 473 1.20 -10.91 -0.92
C SER A 473 0.75 -11.76 -2.11
N ASP A 474 1.06 -13.06 -2.09
CA ASP A 474 0.51 -13.99 -3.08
C ASP A 474 -1.03 -14.13 -2.99
N TYR A 475 -1.62 -13.64 -1.90
CA TYR A 475 -3.07 -13.59 -1.65
C TYR A 475 -3.71 -12.26 -2.05
N GLY A 476 -2.94 -11.31 -2.55
CA GLY A 476 -3.41 -10.04 -3.08
C GLY A 476 -2.92 -8.80 -2.35
N GLN A 477 -3.28 -7.66 -2.90
CA GLN A 477 -2.97 -6.34 -2.40
C GLN A 477 -3.89 -5.95 -1.25
N VAL A 478 -3.31 -5.40 -0.17
CA VAL A 478 -4.07 -4.70 0.86
C VAL A 478 -4.35 -3.28 0.40
N TRP A 479 -5.59 -2.84 0.57
CA TRP A 479 -6.04 -1.50 0.17
C TRP A 479 -6.16 -0.58 1.36
N ASN A 480 -5.76 0.68 1.19
CA ASN A 480 -5.85 1.69 2.24
C ASN A 480 -7.31 1.93 2.64
N ALA A 481 -7.56 1.98 3.95
CA ALA A 481 -8.91 2.12 4.50
C ALA A 481 -9.52 3.53 4.27
N PHE A 482 -8.69 4.55 4.05
CA PHE A 482 -9.14 5.93 3.86
C PHE A 482 -9.29 6.30 2.38
N ASP A 483 -8.42 5.77 1.53
CA ASP A 483 -8.46 5.94 0.08
C ASP A 483 -8.02 4.66 -0.62
N ASN A 484 -8.96 3.95 -1.22
CA ASN A 484 -8.73 2.69 -1.93
C ASN A 484 -7.85 2.80 -3.19
N SER A 485 -7.44 3.99 -3.58
CA SER A 485 -6.45 4.19 -4.64
C SER A 485 -5.02 4.04 -4.12
N ARG A 486 -4.81 4.16 -2.81
CA ARG A 486 -3.52 4.33 -2.19
C ARG A 486 -3.01 3.06 -1.53
N SER A 487 -1.70 3.02 -1.33
CA SER A 487 -1.06 1.98 -0.55
C SER A 487 -1.51 2.01 0.92
N SER A 488 -1.61 0.84 1.53
CA SER A 488 -1.73 0.68 2.97
C SER A 488 -0.38 0.81 3.69
N ILE A 489 0.68 1.14 2.93
CA ILE A 489 2.06 1.02 3.39
C ILE A 489 2.38 -0.45 3.77
N GLY A 490 3.57 -0.78 4.18
CA GLY A 490 4.01 -2.13 4.53
C GLY A 490 5.06 -2.12 5.65
N SER A 491 5.37 -3.28 6.07
CA SER A 491 4.86 -4.59 5.69
C SER A 491 3.59 -4.99 6.45
N SER A 492 3.21 -4.29 7.56
CA SER A 492 2.05 -4.62 8.41
C SER A 492 0.76 -3.91 7.97
N GLY A 493 0.61 -3.60 6.67
CA GLY A 493 -0.55 -2.86 6.18
C GLY A 493 -1.88 -3.56 6.39
N GLY A 494 -1.93 -4.91 6.27
CA GLY A 494 -3.13 -5.66 6.60
C GLY A 494 -3.54 -5.53 8.06
N SER A 495 -2.58 -5.59 8.99
CA SER A 495 -2.83 -5.34 10.41
C SER A 495 -3.41 -3.94 10.63
N ALA A 496 -2.78 -2.92 10.06
CA ALA A 496 -3.21 -1.53 10.22
C ALA A 496 -4.60 -1.27 9.62
N VAL A 497 -4.84 -1.74 8.39
CA VAL A 497 -6.14 -1.57 7.71
C VAL A 497 -7.25 -2.33 8.44
N ALA A 498 -6.97 -3.54 8.94
CA ALA A 498 -7.94 -4.31 9.72
C ALA A 498 -8.35 -3.55 10.99
N LEU A 499 -7.40 -2.97 11.73
CA LEU A 499 -7.71 -2.21 12.93
C LEU A 499 -8.42 -0.90 12.63
N ALA A 500 -7.95 -0.12 11.66
CA ALA A 500 -8.59 1.13 11.24
C ALA A 500 -10.05 0.90 10.82
N SER A 501 -10.31 -0.21 10.10
CA SER A 501 -11.65 -0.59 9.65
C SER A 501 -12.47 -1.32 10.71
N SER A 502 -11.96 -1.43 11.95
CA SER A 502 -12.60 -2.12 13.07
C SER A 502 -12.96 -3.57 12.74
N PHE A 503 -11.97 -4.37 12.29
CA PHE A 503 -12.07 -5.80 12.10
C PHE A 503 -11.54 -6.60 13.30
N ALA A 504 -10.90 -5.92 14.25
CA ALA A 504 -10.44 -6.45 15.52
C ALA A 504 -10.36 -5.32 16.55
N ALA A 505 -10.20 -5.67 17.84
CA ALA A 505 -9.99 -4.71 18.91
C ALA A 505 -8.54 -4.18 18.96
N ALA A 506 -7.60 -5.04 18.59
CA ALA A 506 -6.18 -4.73 18.46
C ALA A 506 -5.54 -5.66 17.43
N VAL A 507 -4.34 -5.34 16.98
CA VAL A 507 -3.60 -6.15 16.01
C VAL A 507 -2.13 -6.24 16.37
N MET A 508 -1.51 -7.37 16.00
CA MET A 508 -0.07 -7.54 16.04
C MET A 508 0.53 -7.22 14.66
N GLY A 509 1.67 -6.59 14.68
CA GLY A 509 2.51 -6.32 13.52
C GLY A 509 3.99 -6.57 13.84
N THR A 510 4.87 -6.29 12.89
CA THR A 510 6.32 -6.38 13.07
C THR A 510 7.01 -5.21 12.39
N GLN A 511 8.22 -4.90 12.84
CA GLN A 511 9.06 -3.88 12.21
C GLN A 511 10.51 -4.32 12.16
N SER A 512 11.11 -4.29 10.98
CA SER A 512 12.55 -4.38 10.77
C SER A 512 13.14 -3.03 10.34
N GLY A 513 12.46 -2.30 9.45
CA GLY A 513 12.74 -0.92 9.07
C GLY A 513 11.62 0.02 9.56
N ASP A 514 10.50 0.01 8.86
CA ASP A 514 9.39 0.96 9.01
C ASP A 514 8.00 0.29 9.15
N SER A 515 7.97 -1.00 9.30
CA SER A 515 6.77 -1.82 9.09
C SER A 515 5.69 -1.77 10.19
N LEU A 516 5.90 -1.03 11.28
CA LEU A 516 4.85 -0.65 12.24
C LEU A 516 4.48 0.83 12.04
N TRP A 517 5.47 1.72 12.06
CA TRP A 517 5.18 3.14 12.05
C TRP A 517 4.56 3.62 10.74
N GLY A 518 5.03 3.14 9.59
CA GLY A 518 4.46 3.53 8.32
C GLY A 518 2.99 3.13 8.17
N PRO A 519 2.64 1.84 8.33
CA PRO A 519 1.25 1.40 8.33
C PRO A 519 0.36 2.06 9.38
N ALA A 520 0.85 2.25 10.62
CA ALA A 520 0.09 2.91 11.67
C ALA A 520 -0.20 4.38 11.33
N GLY A 521 0.81 5.10 10.80
CA GLY A 521 0.65 6.48 10.34
C GLY A 521 -0.38 6.62 9.21
N ALA A 522 -0.31 5.72 8.21
CA ALA A 522 -1.25 5.69 7.08
C ALA A 522 -2.67 5.22 7.45
N ALA A 523 -2.85 4.71 8.67
CA ALA A 523 -4.10 4.15 9.17
C ALA A 523 -4.69 4.90 10.38
N SER A 524 -4.11 6.04 10.76
CA SER A 524 -4.58 6.84 11.91
C SER A 524 -4.63 6.04 13.22
N LEU A 525 -3.54 5.32 13.55
CA LEU A 525 -3.47 4.39 14.67
C LEU A 525 -2.33 4.74 15.63
N TYR A 526 -2.43 4.21 16.85
CA TYR A 526 -1.37 4.21 17.85
C TYR A 526 -0.52 2.95 17.71
N SER A 527 0.83 3.09 17.77
CA SER A 527 1.76 1.97 17.75
C SER A 527 3.05 2.33 18.47
N LEU A 528 3.70 1.35 19.07
CA LEU A 528 5.03 1.48 19.67
C LEU A 528 5.98 0.46 19.04
N ARG A 529 7.04 0.94 18.40
CA ARG A 529 8.26 0.16 18.24
C ARG A 529 9.08 0.39 19.49
N GLY A 530 9.26 -0.63 20.31
CA GLY A 530 10.03 -0.52 21.56
C GLY A 530 11.54 -0.57 21.35
N THR A 531 12.29 -0.41 22.44
CA THR A 531 13.71 -0.73 22.48
C THR A 531 13.95 -2.19 22.08
N ASP A 532 15.08 -2.50 21.43
CA ASP A 532 15.45 -3.88 21.11
C ASP A 532 15.33 -4.78 22.34
N GLY A 533 14.76 -5.96 22.17
CA GLY A 533 14.55 -6.92 23.25
C GLY A 533 13.36 -6.60 24.19
N MET A 534 12.66 -5.47 24.01
CA MET A 534 11.51 -5.14 24.87
C MET A 534 10.36 -6.15 24.71
N GLN A 535 10.22 -6.71 23.53
CA GLN A 535 9.29 -7.81 23.23
C GLN A 535 10.01 -8.91 22.47
N SER A 536 9.81 -10.18 22.87
CA SER A 536 10.39 -11.34 22.19
C SER A 536 9.79 -11.52 20.78
N SER A 537 10.64 -11.84 19.82
CA SER A 537 10.26 -12.20 18.45
C SER A 537 10.24 -13.71 18.20
N ALA A 538 10.39 -14.54 19.24
CA ALA A 538 10.37 -15.99 19.12
C ALA A 538 9.05 -16.50 18.51
N GLY A 539 9.18 -17.37 17.47
CA GLY A 539 8.04 -17.86 16.70
C GLY A 539 7.54 -16.85 15.64
N THR A 540 8.41 -15.95 15.18
CA THR A 540 8.11 -15.03 14.08
C THR A 540 9.04 -15.30 12.91
N MET A 541 8.52 -15.36 11.67
CA MET A 541 9.33 -15.44 10.46
C MET A 541 10.25 -14.22 10.36
N PRO A 542 11.57 -14.39 10.19
CA PRO A 542 12.53 -13.29 10.23
C PRO A 542 12.60 -12.51 8.91
N LEU A 543 13.00 -11.24 9.00
CA LEU A 543 13.45 -10.45 7.86
C LEU A 543 14.88 -9.92 8.08
N ALA A 544 15.17 -9.38 9.26
CA ALA A 544 16.47 -8.78 9.62
C ALA A 544 16.74 -9.04 11.10
N LEU A 545 17.30 -10.20 11.41
CA LEU A 545 17.33 -10.85 12.74
C LEU A 545 17.52 -9.91 13.93
N ILE A 546 18.51 -9.02 13.89
CA ILE A 546 18.80 -8.12 15.01
C ILE A 546 18.03 -6.78 15.00
N GLN A 547 17.20 -6.56 13.98
CA GLN A 547 16.32 -5.37 13.87
C GLN A 547 14.84 -5.74 13.98
N ASP A 548 14.53 -7.03 13.86
CA ASP A 548 13.14 -7.50 13.91
C ASP A 548 12.53 -7.24 15.27
N TYR A 549 11.36 -6.62 15.25
CA TYR A 549 10.59 -6.28 16.43
C TYR A 549 9.13 -6.65 16.23
N VAL A 550 8.56 -7.40 17.15
CA VAL A 550 7.12 -7.67 17.22
C VAL A 550 6.46 -6.56 18.02
N GLY A 551 5.36 -6.02 17.54
CA GLY A 551 4.67 -4.93 18.24
C GLY A 551 3.17 -4.94 17.98
N PHE A 552 2.49 -3.98 18.57
CA PHE A 552 1.05 -3.83 18.50
C PHE A 552 0.65 -2.51 17.87
N MET A 553 -0.58 -2.50 17.31
CA MET A 553 -1.32 -1.28 17.01
C MET A 553 -2.63 -1.30 17.79
N GLY A 554 -2.99 -0.16 18.37
CA GLY A 554 -4.18 0.05 19.20
C GLY A 554 -5.05 1.20 18.70
N GLN A 555 -6.28 1.22 19.19
CA GLN A 555 -7.24 2.30 18.96
C GLN A 555 -6.95 3.52 19.86
N SER A 556 -6.17 3.31 20.94
CA SER A 556 -5.78 4.28 21.94
C SER A 556 -4.42 3.93 22.55
N VAL A 557 -3.80 4.87 23.24
CA VAL A 557 -2.57 4.60 24.01
C VAL A 557 -2.84 3.59 25.13
N GLY A 558 -4.02 3.65 25.75
CA GLY A 558 -4.42 2.68 26.76
C GLY A 558 -4.50 1.24 26.24
N ASP A 559 -4.90 1.05 24.99
CA ASP A 559 -4.88 -0.28 24.35
C ASP A 559 -3.46 -0.82 24.26
N LEU A 560 -2.48 0.02 23.84
CA LEU A 560 -1.08 -0.40 23.77
C LEU A 560 -0.52 -0.76 25.14
N ALA A 561 -0.78 0.04 26.16
CA ALA A 561 -0.34 -0.25 27.52
C ALA A 561 -0.90 -1.59 28.02
N SER A 562 -2.20 -1.83 27.84
CA SER A 562 -2.85 -3.10 28.21
C SER A 562 -2.29 -4.31 27.49
N LEU A 563 -1.88 -4.17 26.22
CA LEU A 563 -1.27 -5.23 25.43
C LEU A 563 0.17 -5.49 25.89
N LEU A 564 0.93 -4.43 26.18
CA LEU A 564 2.32 -4.52 26.66
C LEU A 564 2.41 -5.13 28.06
N ASP A 565 1.45 -4.85 28.96
CA ASP A 565 1.39 -5.47 30.29
C ASP A 565 1.35 -7.01 30.23
N VAL A 566 0.78 -7.57 29.20
CA VAL A 566 0.69 -9.04 29.04
C VAL A 566 1.77 -9.62 28.12
N ALA A 567 2.28 -8.83 27.18
CA ALA A 567 3.14 -9.35 26.12
C ALA A 567 4.61 -8.93 26.25
N ALA A 568 4.92 -7.76 26.81
CA ALA A 568 6.29 -7.29 27.01
C ALA A 568 6.87 -7.88 28.31
N VAL A 569 6.98 -9.20 28.33
CA VAL A 569 7.49 -10.00 29.45
C VAL A 569 8.73 -10.78 29.02
N ASP A 570 9.61 -11.06 29.99
CA ASP A 570 10.85 -11.79 29.75
C ASP A 570 10.61 -13.16 29.13
N ASN A 571 11.34 -13.45 28.05
CA ASN A 571 11.42 -14.78 27.44
C ASN A 571 12.83 -15.34 27.64
N PRO A 572 13.04 -16.22 28.63
CA PRO A 572 14.38 -16.71 28.93
C PRO A 572 15.01 -17.56 27.81
N GLU A 573 14.24 -17.98 26.82
CA GLU A 573 14.70 -18.74 25.66
C GLU A 573 15.13 -17.85 24.49
N ASP A 574 14.79 -16.55 24.54
CA ASP A 574 15.14 -15.59 23.49
C ASP A 574 16.34 -14.74 23.91
N VAL A 575 17.49 -15.02 23.35
CA VAL A 575 18.76 -14.34 23.70
C VAL A 575 18.69 -12.85 23.39
N LEU A 576 17.96 -12.42 22.34
CA LEU A 576 17.80 -11.02 21.98
C LEU A 576 16.93 -10.26 22.97
N ASP A 577 16.01 -10.95 23.64
CA ASP A 577 15.12 -10.40 24.65
C ASP A 577 15.87 -9.98 25.93
N ASN A 578 17.01 -10.58 26.21
CA ASN A 578 17.83 -10.32 27.40
C ASN A 578 18.35 -8.88 27.49
N VAL A 579 18.44 -8.15 26.37
CA VAL A 579 18.88 -6.75 26.33
C VAL A 579 17.96 -5.83 27.15
N ALA A 580 16.68 -6.16 27.23
CA ALA A 580 15.68 -5.36 27.96
C ALA A 580 15.43 -5.86 29.39
N ASN A 581 16.16 -6.89 29.85
CA ASN A 581 15.98 -7.39 31.21
C ASN A 581 16.30 -6.32 32.25
N GLY A 582 15.36 -6.12 33.19
CA GLY A 582 15.44 -5.07 34.21
C GLY A 582 14.98 -3.68 33.74
N HIS A 583 14.59 -3.54 32.46
CA HIS A 583 14.08 -2.28 31.90
C HIS A 583 12.58 -2.32 31.59
N ARG A 584 11.94 -3.50 31.62
CA ARG A 584 10.48 -3.60 31.45
C ARG A 584 9.78 -3.09 32.70
N PRO A 585 8.83 -2.15 32.56
CA PRO A 585 8.01 -1.72 33.68
C PRO A 585 7.15 -2.89 34.19
N ALA A 586 6.89 -2.89 35.50
CA ALA A 586 6.01 -3.88 36.12
C ALA A 586 4.53 -3.64 35.77
N ASP A 587 4.20 -2.41 35.35
CA ASP A 587 2.86 -1.95 34.98
C ASP A 587 3.01 -0.83 33.95
N TRP A 588 2.69 -1.11 32.72
CA TRP A 588 2.76 -0.15 31.61
C TRP A 588 1.68 0.92 31.70
N THR A 589 0.57 0.65 32.42
CA THR A 589 -0.50 1.61 32.59
C THR A 589 -0.18 2.65 33.63
N ALA A 590 0.77 2.40 34.55
CA ALA A 590 1.18 3.33 35.58
C ALA A 590 1.78 4.64 35.04
N GLU A 591 2.37 4.60 33.84
CA GLU A 591 2.96 5.76 33.17
C GLU A 591 1.92 6.63 32.43
N LEU A 592 0.67 6.17 32.32
CA LEU A 592 -0.39 6.87 31.61
C LEU A 592 -0.92 8.08 32.41
N SER A 593 -0.18 9.17 32.38
CA SER A 593 -0.55 10.41 33.04
C SER A 593 -0.85 11.54 32.03
N LYS A 594 -1.95 12.25 32.24
CA LYS A 594 -2.28 13.46 31.48
C LYS A 594 -1.27 14.59 31.68
N ASP A 595 -0.47 14.53 32.73
CA ASP A 595 0.58 15.49 33.06
C ASP A 595 1.98 15.02 32.64
N ALA A 596 2.12 13.90 31.93
CA ALA A 596 3.41 13.32 31.56
C ALA A 596 4.28 14.29 30.72
N LEU A 597 3.67 15.13 29.90
CA LEU A 597 4.35 16.15 29.09
C LEU A 597 4.70 17.43 29.85
N ARG A 598 4.24 17.61 31.10
CA ARG A 598 4.49 18.83 31.82
C ARG A 598 5.98 19.05 32.13
N GLY A 599 6.51 20.17 31.60
CA GLY A 599 7.92 20.55 31.75
C GLY A 599 8.90 19.77 30.89
N LYS A 600 8.41 18.92 30.01
CA LYS A 600 9.24 18.19 29.03
C LYS A 600 9.61 19.08 27.84
N VAL A 601 10.78 18.83 27.26
CA VAL A 601 11.27 19.51 26.07
C VAL A 601 11.28 18.55 24.91
N ILE A 602 10.52 18.89 23.87
CA ILE A 602 10.41 18.10 22.63
C ILE A 602 11.27 18.75 21.57
N GLY A 603 12.28 18.05 21.09
CA GLY A 603 13.15 18.51 20.01
C GLY A 603 12.52 18.30 18.64
N VAL A 604 12.61 19.29 17.76
CA VAL A 604 12.20 19.21 16.35
C VAL A 604 13.45 19.39 15.50
N PRO A 605 13.95 18.33 14.86
CA PRO A 605 15.12 18.44 13.98
C PRO A 605 14.84 19.34 12.77
N ALA A 606 15.82 20.15 12.38
CA ALA A 606 15.68 21.15 11.32
C ALA A 606 15.18 20.58 9.98
N HIS A 607 15.45 19.30 9.70
CA HIS A 607 15.04 18.61 8.46
C HIS A 607 13.71 17.84 8.59
N ALA A 608 13.14 17.73 9.81
CA ALA A 608 12.03 16.80 10.04
C ALA A 608 10.73 17.23 9.34
N PHE A 609 10.41 18.52 9.36
CA PHE A 609 9.18 19.08 8.81
C PHE A 609 9.40 19.95 7.57
N ASP A 610 10.64 20.15 7.14
CA ASP A 610 11.00 20.99 5.99
C ASP A 610 11.62 20.11 4.92
N ASP A 611 10.79 19.56 4.04
CA ASP A 611 11.23 18.79 2.89
C ASP A 611 10.86 19.53 1.60
N PRO A 612 11.84 19.83 0.74
CA PRO A 612 11.55 20.50 -0.53
C PRO A 612 10.70 19.64 -1.49
N PHE A 613 10.51 18.37 -1.18
CA PHE A 613 9.72 17.42 -1.98
C PHE A 613 8.42 16.98 -1.28
N GLY A 614 8.28 17.29 -0.01
CA GLY A 614 7.05 17.06 0.76
C GLY A 614 5.98 18.12 0.45
N SER A 615 4.80 17.90 0.99
CA SER A 615 3.70 18.86 0.92
C SER A 615 3.86 19.91 2.01
N THR A 616 3.98 21.17 1.62
CA THR A 616 3.98 22.31 2.57
C THR A 616 2.70 22.32 3.38
N GLU A 617 1.55 22.04 2.78
CA GLU A 617 0.26 22.02 3.46
C GLU A 617 0.21 20.92 4.55
N THR A 618 0.81 19.77 4.29
CA THR A 618 0.91 18.69 5.28
C THR A 618 1.84 19.09 6.42
N SER A 619 2.98 19.69 6.10
CA SER A 619 3.91 20.24 7.11
C SER A 619 3.22 21.28 7.99
N ASP A 620 2.52 22.23 7.39
CA ASP A 620 1.78 23.30 8.11
C ASP A 620 0.67 22.71 8.98
N ALA A 621 -0.08 21.73 8.50
CA ALA A 621 -1.12 21.05 9.28
C ALA A 621 -0.54 20.35 10.52
N LEU A 622 0.61 19.69 10.38
CA LEU A 622 1.31 19.05 11.50
C LEU A 622 1.91 20.08 12.46
N ARG A 623 2.56 21.14 11.96
CA ARG A 623 3.12 22.21 12.80
C ARG A 623 2.03 22.92 13.61
N ALA A 624 0.82 23.08 13.07
CA ALA A 624 -0.32 23.65 13.80
C ALA A 624 -0.71 22.79 15.03
N LYS A 625 -0.39 21.49 15.04
CA LYS A 625 -0.60 20.59 16.17
C LYS A 625 0.47 20.68 17.26
N PHE A 626 1.54 21.42 17.07
CA PHE A 626 2.52 21.68 18.14
C PHE A 626 1.87 22.34 19.36
N ALA A 627 0.87 23.19 19.13
CA ALA A 627 0.07 23.78 20.19
C ALA A 627 -0.63 22.75 21.12
N VAL A 628 -0.84 21.51 20.65
CA VAL A 628 -1.40 20.43 21.49
C VAL A 628 -0.39 19.99 22.55
N PHE A 629 0.87 19.83 22.16
CA PHE A 629 1.97 19.52 23.09
C PHE A 629 2.18 20.64 24.11
N GLU A 630 2.16 21.91 23.66
CA GLU A 630 2.31 23.07 24.53
C GLU A 630 1.15 23.14 25.54
N LYS A 631 -0.08 22.87 25.09
CA LYS A 631 -1.25 22.80 25.97
C LYS A 631 -1.16 21.65 26.96
N ALA A 632 -0.51 20.55 26.62
CA ALA A 632 -0.20 19.45 27.52
C ALA A 632 0.98 19.76 28.48
N GLY A 633 1.62 20.91 28.33
CA GLY A 633 2.68 21.43 29.22
C GLY A 633 4.12 21.19 28.74
N ALA A 634 4.31 20.72 27.51
CA ALA A 634 5.64 20.58 26.91
C ALA A 634 6.15 21.90 26.32
N THR A 635 7.44 21.97 26.06
CA THR A 635 8.10 23.01 25.27
C THR A 635 8.59 22.40 23.97
N ILE A 636 8.26 23.02 22.84
CA ILE A 636 8.80 22.66 21.52
C ILE A 636 10.09 23.44 21.28
N LYS A 637 11.14 22.76 20.84
CA LYS A 637 12.46 23.35 20.59
C LYS A 637 13.03 22.88 19.27
N ASP A 638 13.35 23.81 18.38
CA ASP A 638 14.13 23.49 17.18
C ASP A 638 15.54 23.04 17.57
N ILE A 639 16.01 21.97 16.96
CA ILE A 639 17.34 21.39 17.20
C ILE A 639 18.05 21.11 15.88
N PRO A 640 19.39 21.02 15.90
CA PRO A 640 20.16 20.68 14.70
C PRO A 640 19.73 19.35 14.08
N VAL A 641 20.12 19.13 12.83
CA VAL A 641 19.96 17.87 12.12
C VAL A 641 20.49 16.70 12.94
N ALA A 642 19.77 15.59 12.96
CA ALA A 642 20.19 14.38 13.65
C ALA A 642 21.55 13.86 13.15
N PRO A 643 22.31 13.14 13.98
CA PRO A 643 23.52 12.44 13.55
C PRO A 643 23.23 11.55 12.35
N ALA A 644 24.16 11.49 11.39
CA ALA A 644 24.01 10.64 10.23
C ALA A 644 23.84 9.17 10.66
N ALA A 645 22.80 8.53 10.11
CA ALA A 645 22.59 7.10 10.28
C ALA A 645 23.73 6.29 9.65
N PRO A 646 23.96 5.05 10.13
CA PRO A 646 24.89 4.15 9.49
C PRO A 646 24.54 3.96 8.01
N SER A 647 25.55 3.79 7.18
CA SER A 647 25.35 3.56 5.75
C SER A 647 24.90 2.13 5.46
N MET A 648 24.40 1.89 4.24
CA MET A 648 24.18 0.53 3.74
C MET A 648 25.48 -0.29 3.67
N GLY A 649 26.65 0.35 3.63
CA GLY A 649 27.94 -0.34 3.77
C GLY A 649 28.16 -0.87 5.18
N ASP A 650 27.63 -0.19 6.18
CA ASP A 650 27.77 -0.56 7.59
C ASP A 650 26.73 -1.59 8.05
N LEU A 651 25.47 -1.46 7.58
CA LEU A 651 24.34 -2.28 8.01
C LEU A 651 23.77 -3.19 6.91
N GLY A 652 24.31 -3.20 5.70
CA GLY A 652 23.78 -3.97 4.58
C GLY A 652 23.70 -5.46 4.85
N SER A 653 24.67 -6.00 5.61
CA SER A 653 24.69 -7.42 5.98
C SER A 653 23.52 -7.84 6.90
N VAL A 654 22.84 -6.90 7.55
CA VAL A 654 21.61 -7.20 8.32
C VAL A 654 20.53 -7.78 7.41
N TRP A 655 20.43 -7.26 6.19
CA TRP A 655 19.40 -7.64 5.19
C TRP A 655 19.80 -8.84 4.32
N SER A 656 21.05 -9.30 4.41
CA SER A 656 21.57 -10.47 3.67
C SER A 656 21.98 -11.60 4.62
N GLU A 657 23.12 -11.49 5.26
CA GLU A 657 23.66 -12.49 6.18
C GLU A 657 22.79 -12.66 7.42
N GLY A 658 22.25 -11.53 7.96
CA GLY A 658 21.31 -11.55 9.08
C GLY A 658 19.97 -12.18 8.71
N ASN A 659 19.47 -11.94 7.49
CA ASN A 659 18.29 -12.63 6.97
C ASN A 659 18.53 -14.13 6.86
N TYR A 660 19.71 -14.55 6.34
CA TYR A 660 20.10 -15.97 6.26
C TYR A 660 20.12 -16.62 7.64
N GLU A 661 20.80 -16.00 8.61
CA GLU A 661 20.92 -16.54 9.96
C GLU A 661 19.56 -16.62 10.66
N GLY A 662 18.72 -15.59 10.50
CA GLY A 662 17.35 -15.60 11.01
C GLY A 662 16.53 -16.76 10.45
N TRP A 663 16.53 -16.98 9.13
CA TRP A 663 15.81 -18.10 8.53
C TRP A 663 16.38 -19.45 8.94
N LYS A 664 17.69 -19.58 9.10
CA LYS A 664 18.33 -20.80 9.60
C LYS A 664 17.84 -21.14 11.01
N GLN A 665 17.87 -20.18 11.93
CA GLN A 665 17.39 -20.36 13.30
C GLN A 665 15.89 -20.68 13.33
N TRP A 666 15.10 -19.98 12.50
CA TRP A 666 13.67 -20.24 12.41
C TRP A 666 13.38 -21.66 11.91
N LEU A 667 14.08 -22.14 10.88
CA LEU A 667 13.94 -23.51 10.36
C LEU A 667 14.40 -24.58 11.37
N GLU A 668 15.42 -24.31 12.18
CA GLU A 668 15.82 -25.19 13.27
C GLU A 668 14.71 -25.35 14.32
N ALA A 669 13.96 -24.30 14.60
CA ALA A 669 12.77 -24.32 15.45
C ALA A 669 11.53 -24.95 14.75
N HIS A 670 11.52 -25.05 13.43
CA HIS A 670 10.40 -25.54 12.62
C HIS A 670 10.86 -26.66 11.67
N PRO A 671 11.24 -27.83 12.18
CA PRO A 671 11.78 -28.92 11.36
C PRO A 671 10.72 -29.52 10.40
N ASP A 672 9.45 -29.21 10.58
CA ASP A 672 8.32 -29.58 9.73
C ASP A 672 7.99 -28.54 8.65
N SER A 673 8.82 -27.51 8.49
CA SER A 673 8.65 -26.50 7.44
C SER A 673 8.59 -27.14 6.05
N PRO A 674 7.63 -26.73 5.20
CA PRO A 674 7.49 -27.25 3.84
C PRO A 674 8.58 -26.75 2.88
N VAL A 675 9.40 -25.77 3.28
CA VAL A 675 10.42 -25.11 2.46
C VAL A 675 11.77 -25.12 3.13
N GLY A 676 12.82 -25.18 2.31
CA GLY A 676 14.21 -25.12 2.76
C GLY A 676 14.79 -23.71 2.71
N LEU A 677 15.97 -23.56 3.31
CA LEU A 677 16.66 -22.26 3.44
C LEU A 677 16.98 -21.63 2.07
N ASP A 678 17.31 -22.42 1.08
CA ASP A 678 17.61 -22.01 -0.30
C ASP A 678 16.44 -21.35 -1.03
N GLN A 679 15.21 -21.55 -0.55
CA GLN A 679 14.00 -20.95 -1.09
C GLN A 679 13.62 -19.63 -0.36
N LEU A 680 14.19 -19.38 0.82
CA LEU A 680 13.80 -18.30 1.73
C LEU A 680 14.78 -17.12 1.73
N THR A 681 16.05 -17.37 1.41
CA THR A 681 17.07 -16.31 1.37
C THR A 681 17.89 -16.37 0.09
N ARG A 682 18.46 -15.23 -0.29
CA ARG A 682 19.39 -15.12 -1.42
C ARG A 682 20.86 -15.13 -0.99
N ALA A 683 21.12 -14.91 0.28
CA ALA A 683 22.47 -15.00 0.82
C ALA A 683 22.95 -16.44 0.81
N SER A 684 24.26 -16.65 0.59
CA SER A 684 24.88 -17.97 0.52
C SER A 684 25.37 -18.45 1.87
N SER A 685 25.46 -17.55 2.85
CA SER A 685 25.94 -17.83 4.23
C SER A 685 25.35 -16.81 5.21
N GLY A 686 25.32 -17.17 6.47
CA GLY A 686 25.07 -16.26 7.57
C GLY A 686 26.32 -15.52 8.04
N TRP A 687 26.21 -14.73 9.08
CA TRP A 687 27.33 -14.07 9.74
C TRP A 687 28.25 -15.04 10.45
N THR A 688 29.54 -14.70 10.47
CA THR A 688 30.42 -15.16 11.53
C THR A 688 30.11 -14.39 12.83
N GLU A 689 30.50 -14.93 13.98
CA GLU A 689 30.35 -14.22 15.27
C GLU A 689 31.07 -12.85 15.29
N GLU A 690 32.18 -12.72 14.55
CA GLU A 690 32.93 -11.47 14.46
C GLU A 690 32.15 -10.43 13.64
N GLU A 691 31.58 -10.82 12.50
CA GLU A 691 30.78 -9.95 11.64
C GLU A 691 29.51 -9.49 12.37
N GLN A 692 28.81 -10.39 13.03
CA GLN A 692 27.63 -10.04 13.82
C GLN A 692 27.97 -9.02 14.91
N ARG A 693 29.03 -9.27 15.69
CA ARG A 693 29.48 -8.33 16.72
C ARG A 693 29.89 -6.96 16.15
N ALA A 694 30.48 -6.94 14.96
CA ALA A 694 30.83 -5.69 14.30
C ALA A 694 29.58 -4.87 13.92
N VAL A 695 28.55 -5.51 13.37
CA VAL A 695 27.28 -4.86 13.03
C VAL A 695 26.54 -4.38 14.28
N GLU A 696 26.50 -5.19 15.34
CA GLU A 696 25.91 -4.80 16.62
C GLU A 696 26.64 -3.59 17.24
N ALA A 697 27.98 -3.55 17.12
CA ALA A 697 28.77 -2.40 17.59
C ALA A 697 28.43 -1.10 16.84
N VAL A 698 28.18 -1.17 15.53
CA VAL A 698 27.72 -0.02 14.72
C VAL A 698 26.38 0.49 15.22
N ARG A 699 25.43 -0.40 15.52
CA ARG A 699 24.10 -0.04 16.03
C ARG A 699 24.20 0.61 17.40
N VAL A 700 25.02 0.05 18.30
CA VAL A 700 25.27 0.61 19.64
C VAL A 700 25.93 1.99 19.58
N ASP A 701 26.92 2.16 18.69
CA ASP A 701 27.54 3.48 18.46
C ASP A 701 26.52 4.52 18.00
N TYR A 702 25.69 4.16 17.04
CA TYR A 702 24.65 5.07 16.54
C TYR A 702 23.63 5.43 17.63
N ARG A 703 23.19 4.45 18.42
CA ARG A 703 22.31 4.66 19.58
C ARG A 703 22.92 5.67 20.58
N ASN A 704 24.20 5.50 20.86
CA ASN A 704 24.92 6.40 21.78
C ASN A 704 25.06 7.82 21.21
N ARG A 705 25.32 7.95 19.91
CA ARG A 705 25.38 9.26 19.23
C ARG A 705 24.02 9.97 19.23
N LEU A 706 22.94 9.26 19.05
CA LEU A 706 21.57 9.80 19.17
C LEU A 706 21.28 10.28 20.59
N ALA A 707 21.60 9.47 21.60
CA ALA A 707 21.40 9.85 22.98
C ALA A 707 22.20 11.09 23.37
N ALA A 708 23.49 11.12 23.00
CA ALA A 708 24.37 12.28 23.25
C ALA A 708 23.84 13.54 22.54
N TRP A 709 23.38 13.41 21.29
CA TRP A 709 22.79 14.53 20.56
C TRP A 709 21.51 15.07 21.23
N MET A 710 20.67 14.22 21.78
CA MET A 710 19.51 14.64 22.55
C MET A 710 19.92 15.36 23.84
N ASP A 711 20.91 14.83 24.56
CA ASP A 711 21.45 15.43 25.80
C ASP A 711 22.10 16.78 25.53
N ASP A 712 22.94 16.89 24.51
CA ASP A 712 23.63 18.13 24.10
C ASP A 712 22.64 19.24 23.72
N ASN A 713 21.50 18.86 23.17
CA ASN A 713 20.42 19.78 22.84
C ASN A 713 19.40 19.99 24.00
N GLY A 714 19.54 19.29 25.11
CA GLY A 714 18.66 19.41 26.28
C GLY A 714 17.19 19.09 25.95
N VAL A 715 16.96 17.99 25.23
CA VAL A 715 15.62 17.53 24.86
C VAL A 715 15.35 16.16 25.47
N ASP A 716 14.12 15.95 25.93
CA ASP A 716 13.67 14.68 26.48
C ASP A 716 13.37 13.65 25.37
N VAL A 717 12.75 14.09 24.28
CA VAL A 717 12.35 13.29 23.12
C VAL A 717 12.45 14.10 21.84
N VAL A 718 12.41 13.43 20.69
CA VAL A 718 12.48 14.04 19.36
C VAL A 718 11.22 13.75 18.58
N LEU A 719 10.65 14.77 17.94
CA LEU A 719 9.42 14.71 17.17
C LEU A 719 9.70 14.68 15.67
N TYR A 720 9.13 13.70 15.01
CA TYR A 720 9.10 13.56 13.55
C TYR A 720 7.66 13.44 13.05
N PRO A 721 7.35 13.83 11.81
CA PRO A 721 6.10 13.44 11.16
C PRO A 721 6.16 11.97 10.75
N THR A 722 5.02 11.33 10.55
CA THR A 722 4.98 10.03 9.86
C THR A 722 5.27 10.21 8.37
N GLU A 723 4.59 11.14 7.73
CA GLU A 723 4.81 11.51 6.33
C GLU A 723 4.56 13.00 6.11
N LEU A 724 5.26 13.58 5.12
CA LEU A 724 5.05 14.94 4.62
C LEU A 724 4.48 14.95 3.20
N SER A 725 4.14 13.81 2.64
CA SER A 725 3.45 13.67 1.35
C SER A 725 2.23 12.78 1.51
N ASP A 726 1.29 12.89 0.60
CA ASP A 726 0.21 11.92 0.50
C ASP A 726 0.77 10.53 0.21
N VAL A 727 0.19 9.51 0.81
CA VAL A 727 0.58 8.12 0.55
C VAL A 727 0.46 7.82 -0.95
N HIS A 728 1.45 7.14 -1.52
CA HIS A 728 1.50 6.84 -2.96
C HIS A 728 0.36 5.91 -3.41
N LEU A 729 0.06 5.93 -4.71
CA LEU A 729 -0.95 5.06 -5.33
C LEU A 729 -0.46 3.61 -5.36
N ASN A 730 -1.38 2.67 -5.29
CA ASN A 730 -1.05 1.23 -5.27
C ASN A 730 -0.38 0.74 -6.56
N ASP A 731 -0.65 1.36 -7.69
CA ASP A 731 -0.05 1.00 -8.98
C ASP A 731 1.20 1.83 -9.34
N SER A 732 1.60 2.76 -8.47
CA SER A 732 2.85 3.53 -8.64
C SER A 732 4.09 2.80 -8.13
N SER A 733 5.28 3.29 -8.43
CA SER A 733 6.47 2.90 -7.68
C SER A 733 6.39 3.53 -6.28
N GLY A 734 6.72 2.76 -5.25
CA GLY A 734 6.64 3.23 -3.87
C GLY A 734 7.68 4.30 -3.55
N ASN A 735 7.45 5.52 -3.96
CA ASN A 735 8.28 6.66 -3.65
C ASN A 735 7.57 7.51 -2.60
N SER A 736 7.94 7.32 -1.36
CA SER A 736 7.49 8.16 -0.24
C SER A 736 8.58 9.16 0.08
N PHE A 737 8.74 10.19 -0.73
CA PHE A 737 9.78 11.21 -0.53
C PHE A 737 9.56 12.03 0.74
N GLY A 738 8.32 12.13 1.18
CA GLY A 738 7.96 12.81 2.42
C GLY A 738 8.04 11.95 3.67
N ARG A 739 8.39 10.65 3.56
CA ARG A 739 8.53 9.78 4.72
C ARG A 739 9.72 10.20 5.57
N ARG A 740 9.51 10.29 6.87
CA ARG A 740 10.55 10.63 7.83
C ARG A 740 10.79 9.45 8.76
N ASP A 741 11.79 8.65 8.42
CA ASP A 741 12.24 7.56 9.27
C ASP A 741 13.21 8.13 10.32
N PRO A 742 12.88 8.09 11.62
CA PRO A 742 13.79 8.47 12.69
C PRO A 742 14.93 7.46 12.87
N GLN A 743 15.06 6.46 11.98
CA GLN A 743 16.09 5.43 12.02
C GLN A 743 16.09 4.62 13.34
N SER A 744 14.91 4.47 13.91
CA SER A 744 14.75 3.79 15.21
C SER A 744 15.14 2.32 15.17
N SER A 745 14.91 1.63 14.05
CA SER A 745 15.31 0.24 13.87
C SER A 745 16.83 0.08 13.77
N ASP A 746 17.53 1.01 13.11
CA ASP A 746 18.99 0.99 12.99
C ASP A 746 19.68 1.23 14.33
N ALA A 747 19.10 2.08 15.17
CA ALA A 747 19.62 2.36 16.52
C ALA A 747 19.10 1.38 17.59
N GLY A 748 17.97 0.69 17.35
CA GLY A 748 17.29 -0.14 18.33
C GLY A 748 16.70 0.65 19.49
N VAL A 749 16.16 1.86 19.21
CA VAL A 749 15.55 2.77 20.19
C VAL A 749 14.02 2.83 20.03
N PRO A 750 13.28 3.22 21.08
CA PRO A 750 11.83 3.24 21.01
C PRO A 750 11.32 4.42 20.19
N THR A 751 10.22 4.18 19.47
CA THR A 751 9.47 5.21 18.74
C THR A 751 7.98 4.98 18.91
N MET A 752 7.31 6.00 19.42
CA MET A 752 5.85 6.00 19.60
C MET A 752 5.17 6.73 18.44
N ILE A 753 4.24 6.06 17.80
CA ILE A 753 3.46 6.56 16.68
C ILE A 753 2.04 6.89 17.14
N PHE A 754 1.51 8.04 16.75
CA PHE A 754 0.14 8.45 17.07
C PHE A 754 -0.45 9.43 16.05
N PRO A 755 -1.78 9.43 15.89
CA PRO A 755 -2.46 10.24 14.87
C PRO A 755 -2.47 11.72 15.25
N ALA A 756 -2.49 12.59 14.24
CA ALA A 756 -2.59 14.05 14.38
C ALA A 756 -3.77 14.66 13.59
N GLY A 757 -4.66 13.83 13.06
CA GLY A 757 -5.81 14.26 12.26
C GLY A 757 -5.63 14.03 10.78
N VAL A 758 -6.10 14.98 9.98
CA VAL A 758 -5.96 14.96 8.52
C VAL A 758 -5.32 16.26 8.03
N ASN A 759 -4.68 16.18 6.87
CA ASN A 759 -4.23 17.36 6.14
C ASN A 759 -5.39 17.98 5.35
N THR A 760 -5.11 19.02 4.56
CA THR A 760 -6.11 19.72 3.73
C THR A 760 -6.67 18.87 2.58
N HIS A 761 -6.15 17.65 2.38
CA HIS A 761 -6.58 16.71 1.33
C HIS A 761 -7.32 15.50 1.90
N ASP A 762 -7.78 15.58 3.16
CA ASP A 762 -8.43 14.50 3.89
C ASP A 762 -7.55 13.23 4.04
N GLN A 763 -6.21 13.37 3.88
CA GLN A 763 -5.28 12.29 4.17
C GLN A 763 -4.88 12.30 5.64
N VAL A 764 -4.88 11.13 6.26
CA VAL A 764 -4.47 10.99 7.66
C VAL A 764 -2.99 11.33 7.82
N VAL A 765 -2.68 12.05 8.89
CA VAL A 765 -1.33 12.45 9.25
C VAL A 765 -1.05 12.11 10.71
N GLY A 766 0.22 11.92 11.05
CA GLY A 766 0.61 11.53 12.39
C GLY A 766 2.01 11.96 12.76
N PHE A 767 2.34 11.70 14.01
CA PHE A 767 3.63 11.98 14.61
C PHE A 767 4.35 10.70 15.02
N GLN A 768 5.66 10.83 15.16
CA GLN A 768 6.57 9.87 15.76
C GLN A 768 7.35 10.57 16.85
N LEU A 769 7.30 10.06 18.10
CA LEU A 769 8.18 10.48 19.19
C LEU A 769 9.29 9.44 19.35
N GLN A 770 10.53 9.81 19.07
CA GLN A 770 11.72 8.99 19.29
C GLN A 770 12.32 9.28 20.65
N GLY A 771 12.50 8.25 21.45
CA GLY A 771 13.17 8.31 22.75
C GLY A 771 14.59 7.76 22.71
N LYS A 772 15.28 7.84 23.84
CA LYS A 772 16.49 7.07 24.12
C LYS A 772 16.11 5.61 24.42
N ALA A 773 17.06 4.71 24.33
CA ALA A 773 16.83 3.32 24.72
C ALA A 773 16.21 3.24 26.13
N PHE A 774 15.20 2.39 26.26
CA PHE A 774 14.44 2.11 27.49
C PHE A 774 13.53 3.24 28.00
N GLN A 775 13.26 4.26 27.17
CA GLN A 775 12.22 5.26 27.45
C GLN A 775 10.83 4.83 26.93
N ASP A 776 10.61 3.56 26.72
CA ASP A 776 9.39 3.01 26.11
C ASP A 776 8.12 3.42 26.86
N ALA A 777 8.10 3.27 28.17
CA ALA A 777 6.95 3.61 29.01
C ALA A 777 6.73 5.13 29.10
N GLU A 778 7.80 5.93 29.17
CA GLU A 778 7.70 7.39 29.15
C GLU A 778 7.06 7.87 27.83
N LEU A 779 7.42 7.27 26.68
CA LEU A 779 6.84 7.60 25.38
C LEU A 779 5.34 7.31 25.33
N LEU A 780 4.88 6.22 25.92
CA LEU A 780 3.45 5.96 26.10
C LEU A 780 2.78 7.06 26.92
N GLY A 781 3.39 7.45 28.05
CA GLY A 781 2.90 8.55 28.89
C GLY A 781 2.79 9.86 28.13
N PHE A 782 3.78 10.19 27.29
CA PHE A 782 3.77 11.42 26.47
C PHE A 782 2.66 11.38 25.40
N ALA A 783 2.51 10.27 24.72
CA ALA A 783 1.43 10.10 23.75
C ALA A 783 0.05 10.12 24.41
N TYR A 784 -0.09 9.57 25.62
CA TYR A 784 -1.32 9.62 26.39
C TYR A 784 -1.68 11.05 26.82
N ALA A 785 -0.69 11.85 27.24
CA ALA A 785 -0.90 13.26 27.55
C ALA A 785 -1.32 14.07 26.31
N TYR A 786 -0.77 13.77 25.14
CA TYR A 786 -1.21 14.34 23.87
C TYR A 786 -2.65 13.92 23.54
N GLU A 787 -2.96 12.61 23.58
CA GLU A 787 -4.28 12.05 23.31
C GLU A 787 -5.38 12.65 24.19
N ALA A 788 -5.06 12.94 25.45
CA ALA A 788 -5.98 13.56 26.40
C ALA A 788 -6.37 15.00 26.03
N VAL A 789 -5.54 15.69 25.23
CA VAL A 789 -5.78 17.06 24.75
C VAL A 789 -6.44 17.05 23.37
N ASP A 790 -5.91 16.23 22.45
CA ASP A 790 -6.42 16.04 21.12
C ASP A 790 -6.14 14.60 20.67
N ASN A 791 -7.19 13.80 20.58
CA ASN A 791 -7.05 12.41 20.16
C ASN A 791 -6.46 12.27 18.75
N GLY A 792 -6.77 13.20 17.83
CA GLY A 792 -6.25 13.22 16.46
C GLY A 792 -6.70 12.06 15.58
N ARG A 793 -7.31 11.02 16.13
CA ARG A 793 -7.69 9.81 15.43
C ARG A 793 -8.89 10.02 14.52
N VAL A 794 -8.84 9.45 13.32
CA VAL A 794 -9.90 9.48 12.30
C VAL A 794 -10.35 8.06 11.99
N LEU A 795 -11.65 7.88 11.77
CA LEU A 795 -12.24 6.61 11.34
C LEU A 795 -12.49 6.63 9.83
N PRO A 796 -12.20 5.55 9.11
CA PRO A 796 -12.42 5.50 7.67
C PRO A 796 -13.91 5.40 7.33
N SER A 797 -14.36 6.21 6.38
CA SER A 797 -15.74 6.21 5.91
C SER A 797 -16.10 5.00 5.06
N ILE A 798 -15.11 4.27 4.54
CA ILE A 798 -15.32 3.14 3.64
C ILE A 798 -15.88 1.91 4.35
N ALA A 799 -15.67 1.80 5.66
CA ALA A 799 -16.17 0.71 6.49
C ALA A 799 -17.10 1.24 7.60
N PRO A 800 -18.25 1.82 7.27
CA PRO A 800 -19.18 2.40 8.26
C PRO A 800 -19.74 1.34 9.20
N ALA A 801 -20.40 1.78 10.27
CA ALA A 801 -21.10 0.89 11.18
C ALA A 801 -22.19 0.08 10.46
N LEU A 802 -22.28 -1.19 10.76
CA LEU A 802 -23.36 -2.05 10.29
C LEU A 802 -24.65 -1.71 11.06
N LYS A 803 -25.81 -1.96 10.46
CA LYS A 803 -27.08 -1.75 11.15
C LYS A 803 -27.20 -2.73 12.32
N TYR A 804 -27.63 -2.21 13.46
CA TYR A 804 -27.88 -3.07 14.62
C TYR A 804 -29.02 -4.06 14.37
N ASP A 805 -28.74 -5.34 14.60
CA ASP A 805 -29.74 -6.41 14.62
C ASP A 805 -29.33 -7.48 15.64
N LYS A 806 -30.02 -7.51 16.75
CA LYS A 806 -29.78 -8.47 17.83
C LYS A 806 -29.86 -9.96 17.37
N HIS A 807 -30.54 -10.23 16.27
CA HIS A 807 -30.75 -11.57 15.75
C HIS A 807 -30.00 -11.84 14.44
N ALA A 808 -29.01 -11.00 14.12
CA ALA A 808 -28.18 -11.17 12.94
C ALA A 808 -27.66 -12.62 12.84
N SER A 809 -27.95 -13.30 11.75
CA SER A 809 -27.57 -14.70 11.57
C SER A 809 -26.09 -14.86 11.24
N PRO A 810 -25.41 -15.86 11.82
CA PRO A 810 -24.02 -16.15 11.50
C PRO A 810 -23.85 -16.53 10.02
N ARG A 811 -22.77 -16.04 9.41
CA ARG A 811 -22.33 -16.50 8.08
C ARG A 811 -20.87 -16.97 8.16
N ALA A 812 -20.56 -18.01 7.39
CA ALA A 812 -19.19 -18.46 7.24
C ALA A 812 -18.42 -17.43 6.41
N ILE A 813 -17.23 -17.05 6.87
CA ILE A 813 -16.26 -16.24 6.13
C ILE A 813 -15.29 -17.24 5.51
N ALA A 814 -15.29 -17.33 4.17
CA ALA A 814 -14.30 -18.13 3.48
C ALA A 814 -12.90 -17.52 3.68
N PRO A 815 -11.85 -18.35 3.82
CA PRO A 815 -10.48 -17.86 3.70
C PRO A 815 -10.29 -17.14 2.36
N MET A 816 -9.32 -16.24 2.28
CA MET A 816 -8.91 -15.72 0.99
C MET A 816 -8.30 -16.87 0.18
N ASP A 817 -8.90 -17.17 -0.97
CA ASP A 817 -8.38 -18.18 -1.89
C ASP A 817 -7.65 -17.46 -3.03
N PRO A 818 -6.30 -17.49 -3.05
CA PRO A 818 -5.52 -16.82 -4.07
C PRO A 818 -5.70 -17.45 -5.46
N LEU A 819 -6.27 -18.64 -5.53
CA LEU A 819 -6.49 -19.41 -6.75
C LEU A 819 -7.92 -19.35 -7.26
N ALA A 820 -8.89 -18.85 -6.46
CA ALA A 820 -10.29 -18.86 -6.82
C ALA A 820 -10.58 -18.16 -8.15
N ASP A 821 -9.98 -17.00 -8.37
CA ASP A 821 -10.12 -16.27 -9.65
C ASP A 821 -9.28 -16.88 -10.78
N ARG A 822 -8.16 -17.55 -10.49
CA ARG A 822 -7.39 -18.28 -11.50
C ARG A 822 -8.13 -19.54 -11.97
N HIS A 823 -8.81 -20.22 -11.09
CA HIS A 823 -9.61 -21.41 -11.43
C HIS A 823 -10.89 -21.08 -12.19
N ALA A 824 -11.51 -19.94 -11.93
CA ALA A 824 -12.65 -19.46 -12.68
C ALA A 824 -12.29 -19.21 -14.16
N THR A 825 -11.17 -18.51 -14.43
CA THR A 825 -10.67 -18.24 -15.80
C THR A 825 -10.25 -19.50 -16.53
N VAL A 826 -9.66 -20.49 -15.87
CA VAL A 826 -9.25 -21.77 -16.49
C VAL A 826 -10.47 -22.67 -16.74
N ARG A 827 -11.47 -22.69 -15.87
CA ARG A 827 -12.70 -23.47 -16.05
C ARG A 827 -13.56 -22.94 -17.20
N ASP A 828 -13.62 -21.63 -17.38
CA ASP A 828 -14.36 -21.05 -18.50
C ASP A 828 -13.68 -21.32 -19.84
N ARG A 829 -12.33 -21.22 -19.92
CA ARG A 829 -11.59 -21.60 -21.14
C ARG A 829 -11.72 -23.07 -21.52
N THR A 830 -11.78 -23.97 -20.54
CA THR A 830 -12.02 -25.40 -20.80
C THR A 830 -13.46 -25.70 -21.18
N ARG A 831 -14.44 -24.86 -20.85
CA ARG A 831 -15.83 -25.00 -21.25
C ARG A 831 -16.05 -24.50 -22.67
N GLU A 832 -15.44 -23.38 -23.05
CA GLU A 832 -15.49 -22.85 -24.43
C GLU A 832 -14.75 -23.75 -25.43
N ALA A 833 -13.61 -24.34 -25.05
CA ALA A 833 -12.89 -25.31 -25.88
C ALA A 833 -13.61 -26.66 -26.05
N ARG A 834 -14.70 -26.92 -25.31
CA ARG A 834 -15.57 -28.11 -25.46
C ARG A 834 -16.86 -27.83 -26.22
N VAL A 835 -17.12 -26.60 -26.59
CA VAL A 835 -18.31 -26.16 -27.31
C VAL A 835 -17.97 -25.70 -28.74
N SER A 836 -16.68 -25.60 -29.07
CA SER A 836 -16.13 -25.44 -30.42
C SER A 836 -15.52 -26.78 -30.86
#